data_4a7e32efc0b53c68912161ebe8e9cc80
#
_entry.id   4a7e32efc0b53c68912161ebe8e9cc80
#
_cell.length_a   1.000
_cell.length_b   1.000
_cell.length_c   1.000
_cell.angle_alpha   90.00
_cell.angle_beta   90.00
_cell.angle_gamma   90.00
#
_symmetry.space_group_name_H-M   'P 1'
#
loop_
_entity.id
_entity.type
_entity.pdbx_description
1 polymer ?
#
loop_
_entity_poly.entity_id
_entity_poly.type
_entity_poly.pdbx_seq_one_letter_code
_entity_poly.pdbx_strand_id
1 'polypeptide(L)'
;NVRVMSRTTVTGAYDQGTFGALERVNQHRGGRGDGAPLACFWRIVAKHSILAAGAIERPVAFQNNDRPGIMTAGAVRAYLNRWGVSPGRAVTVFANNDDAHRTAQDMTAAGVRVAAVIDSRAEVRSTAEYPVYRNAQVSNSQGGKELESISILVNGKTEKIQTDCLAMSGGWNPSVHLTCHMNGRPTWRADIQAFVPTEGAVPGMTTAGACRGSFSTHGCLADGVAAARQVLDALGKKAPDSALPQTEDAPYNLAPLWAVAGKGRAWLDFQNDVCVKDVKQAVVENFRSVEHMKRYTTQGMATDQGKNSNVAALAVLADATGRGIPKTGTTTFRPPYSPVSIAAMGAGAQGQGFAPQRFTTSHRAGIAAGAPMIETGLWYRPSYFPKPGEKTWRQSCDREVGHVRNAVGVCDVSTLGKIDIQGPDAAALLDLVYVNTFSTLKVGRVRYGLMLREDGTVMDDGTCARLGMTHFVITTTTAAAGTVMRHLEFVAQCLHPEWRVAMTSTTEQWAQFAVAGPRSRDLLNGLLDAPIDNDTWPFMACGDVSVLGVAARLFRISFSGEHAYEIAVGARYGEALFRELVARAEGLGGGAYGMEAMNVLRIEKGFITHAEIHGRTTAFDVGMGAMISATKDCIGKAMAARPGLMDRDRERLVGFKPTGAVKQLSAGAHVFAAGMEATRENDQGYITSVGFSPSYETYVGLGFVKSGPERYGEVMRVAELKARMPCEGLLPLTFGGVNLDEADLGVMTSVVLLGEEAALSSALSDAHGVGFPKANRTSGKGGGVRCIWFGQRQAMLVGTAPADALQDVEQVLERLVPIDVRRMHFKRGYTARTQVGHMSASVTRTGPRAFLILVFRSMAASLVHELGQAMRAVASRRGEG
;
A
#
# COMPACT_ATOMS: atom_id res chain seq x y z
N ASN A 1 -30.61 -17.89 -20.76
CA ASN A 1 -29.34 -17.41 -21.29
C ASN A 1 -28.21 -17.75 -20.30
N VAL A 2 -27.23 -18.55 -20.73
CA VAL A 2 -26.05 -18.91 -19.94
C VAL A 2 -24.82 -18.24 -20.55
N ARG A 3 -23.99 -17.58 -19.72
CA ARG A 3 -22.70 -17.05 -20.12
C ARG A 3 -21.62 -17.96 -19.59
N VAL A 4 -20.82 -18.54 -20.49
CA VAL A 4 -19.63 -19.31 -20.12
C VAL A 4 -18.39 -18.41 -20.26
N MET A 5 -17.61 -18.32 -19.19
CA MET A 5 -16.37 -17.51 -19.15
C MET A 5 -15.18 -18.47 -19.06
N SER A 6 -14.66 -18.86 -20.23
CA SER A 6 -13.46 -19.69 -20.30
C SER A 6 -12.21 -18.89 -19.88
N ARG A 7 -11.14 -19.57 -19.44
CA ARG A 7 -9.89 -18.95 -18.96
C ARG A 7 -10.08 -17.89 -17.87
N THR A 8 -11.14 -18.05 -17.06
CA THR A 8 -11.51 -17.10 -16.01
C THR A 8 -11.42 -17.78 -14.66
N THR A 9 -10.65 -17.20 -13.75
CA THR A 9 -10.50 -17.67 -12.39
C THR A 9 -11.20 -16.70 -11.42
N VAL A 10 -12.14 -17.22 -10.62
CA VAL A 10 -12.70 -16.46 -9.50
C VAL A 10 -11.62 -16.34 -8.43
N THR A 11 -11.15 -15.13 -8.19
CA THR A 11 -10.01 -14.86 -7.30
C THR A 11 -10.44 -14.45 -5.90
N GLY A 12 -11.70 -14.03 -5.71
CA GLY A 12 -12.19 -13.61 -4.41
C GLY A 12 -13.70 -13.65 -4.30
N ALA A 13 -14.18 -13.90 -3.09
CA ALA A 13 -15.55 -13.71 -2.67
C ALA A 13 -15.60 -12.61 -1.62
N TYR A 14 -16.55 -11.69 -1.73
CA TYR A 14 -16.69 -10.47 -0.93
C TYR A 14 -18.15 -10.29 -0.52
N ASP A 15 -18.40 -9.29 0.33
CA ASP A 15 -19.72 -8.96 0.84
C ASP A 15 -20.79 -8.78 -0.26
N GLN A 16 -22.03 -9.01 0.12
CA GLN A 16 -23.22 -8.81 -0.74
C GLN A 16 -23.20 -9.61 -2.05
N GLY A 17 -22.67 -10.83 -2.01
CA GLY A 17 -22.62 -11.70 -3.19
C GLY A 17 -21.69 -11.22 -4.29
N THR A 18 -20.70 -10.41 -3.95
CA THR A 18 -19.70 -9.90 -4.90
C THR A 18 -18.55 -10.87 -5.05
N PHE A 19 -18.15 -11.11 -6.31
CA PHE A 19 -16.99 -11.94 -6.67
C PHE A 19 -16.06 -11.16 -7.58
N GLY A 20 -14.74 -11.30 -7.35
CA GLY A 20 -13.70 -10.85 -8.27
C GLY A 20 -13.25 -12.02 -9.14
N ALA A 21 -13.17 -11.83 -10.45
CA ALA A 21 -12.71 -12.85 -11.37
C ALA A 21 -11.71 -12.29 -12.40
N LEU A 22 -10.61 -13.01 -12.63
CA LEU A 22 -9.58 -12.65 -13.60
C LEU A 22 -9.76 -13.50 -14.86
N GLU A 23 -10.14 -12.86 -15.96
CA GLU A 23 -10.20 -13.45 -17.30
C GLU A 23 -8.89 -13.18 -18.04
N ARG A 24 -8.23 -14.24 -18.56
CA ARG A 24 -7.06 -14.13 -19.44
C ARG A 24 -7.50 -14.07 -20.88
N VAL A 25 -7.76 -12.85 -21.39
CA VAL A 25 -8.35 -12.63 -22.72
C VAL A 25 -7.34 -12.98 -23.84
N ASN A 26 -6.23 -12.25 -23.91
CA ASN A 26 -5.20 -12.40 -24.95
C ASN A 26 -3.82 -12.81 -24.42
N GLN A 27 -3.69 -13.08 -23.16
CA GLN A 27 -2.42 -13.45 -22.54
C GLN A 27 -1.79 -14.71 -23.18
N HIS A 28 -2.63 -15.68 -23.58
CA HIS A 28 -2.22 -16.92 -24.25
C HIS A 28 -1.75 -16.71 -25.70
N ARG A 29 -2.00 -15.53 -26.30
CA ARG A 29 -1.54 -15.16 -27.65
C ARG A 29 -0.28 -14.29 -27.64
N GLY A 30 0.35 -14.12 -26.48
CA GLY A 30 1.53 -13.29 -26.32
C GLY A 30 1.28 -11.79 -26.51
N GLY A 31 0.04 -11.34 -26.33
CA GLY A 31 -0.33 -9.92 -26.48
C GLY A 31 -0.29 -9.37 -27.90
N ARG A 32 -0.11 -10.20 -28.91
CA ARG A 32 -0.15 -9.81 -30.32
C ARG A 32 -1.58 -9.87 -30.83
N GLY A 33 -2.13 -8.75 -31.29
CA GLY A 33 -3.42 -8.72 -32.01
C GLY A 33 -4.26 -7.48 -31.73
N ASP A 34 -5.33 -7.38 -32.28
CA ASP A 34 -6.57 -6.60 -32.41
C ASP A 34 -6.96 -5.55 -31.33
N GLY A 35 -6.03 -5.09 -30.51
CA GLY A 35 -6.29 -4.10 -29.45
C GLY A 35 -7.10 -4.63 -28.26
N ALA A 36 -7.41 -5.93 -28.19
CA ALA A 36 -8.09 -6.52 -27.04
C ALA A 36 -7.16 -6.56 -25.82
N PRO A 37 -7.68 -6.38 -24.60
CA PRO A 37 -6.88 -6.39 -23.40
C PRO A 37 -6.21 -7.75 -23.18
N LEU A 38 -5.06 -7.78 -22.48
CA LEU A 38 -4.38 -9.02 -22.10
C LEU A 38 -5.21 -9.82 -21.09
N ALA A 39 -5.79 -9.12 -20.12
CA ALA A 39 -6.66 -9.67 -19.08
C ALA A 39 -7.75 -8.66 -18.72
N CYS A 40 -8.90 -9.18 -18.25
CA CYS A 40 -9.98 -8.39 -17.67
C CYS A 40 -10.22 -8.83 -16.22
N PHE A 41 -10.32 -7.89 -15.31
CA PHE A 41 -10.79 -8.15 -13.96
C PHE A 41 -12.29 -7.84 -13.87
N TRP A 42 -13.08 -8.88 -13.61
CA TRP A 42 -14.53 -8.80 -13.53
C TRP A 42 -14.96 -8.63 -12.08
N ARG A 43 -15.90 -7.72 -11.87
CA ARG A 43 -16.71 -7.65 -10.66
C ARG A 43 -18.07 -8.28 -10.97
N ILE A 44 -18.34 -9.42 -10.36
CA ILE A 44 -19.59 -10.17 -10.54
C ILE A 44 -20.42 -10.05 -9.27
N VAL A 45 -21.67 -9.63 -9.38
CA VAL A 45 -22.61 -9.58 -8.27
C VAL A 45 -23.71 -10.62 -8.52
N ALA A 46 -23.85 -11.58 -7.60
CA ALA A 46 -24.80 -12.68 -7.74
C ALA A 46 -25.71 -12.76 -6.52
N LYS A 47 -27.00 -13.00 -6.74
CA LYS A 47 -27.95 -13.27 -5.65
C LYS A 47 -27.67 -14.60 -4.96
N HIS A 48 -27.25 -15.60 -5.74
CA HIS A 48 -26.79 -16.90 -5.27
C HIS A 48 -25.61 -17.40 -6.11
N SER A 49 -24.75 -18.16 -5.47
CA SER A 49 -23.61 -18.81 -6.12
C SER A 49 -23.55 -20.29 -5.77
N ILE A 50 -23.11 -21.10 -6.72
CA ILE A 50 -22.80 -22.52 -6.51
C ILE A 50 -21.28 -22.67 -6.66
N LEU A 51 -20.61 -23.03 -5.57
CA LEU A 51 -19.17 -23.28 -5.56
C LEU A 51 -18.90 -24.74 -5.89
N ALA A 52 -18.51 -25.00 -7.13
CA ALA A 52 -18.10 -26.31 -7.65
C ALA A 52 -16.60 -26.30 -8.02
N ALA A 53 -15.75 -25.78 -7.10
CA ALA A 53 -14.33 -25.52 -7.35
C ALA A 53 -13.43 -26.77 -7.21
N GLY A 54 -14.02 -27.95 -7.00
CA GLY A 54 -13.29 -29.20 -6.93
C GLY A 54 -12.38 -29.33 -5.70
N ALA A 55 -11.33 -30.12 -5.83
CA ALA A 55 -10.35 -30.39 -4.80
C ALA A 55 -8.93 -30.39 -5.39
N ILE A 56 -7.94 -30.16 -4.54
CA ILE A 56 -6.52 -30.12 -4.90
C ILE A 56 -5.83 -31.35 -4.29
N GLU A 57 -5.11 -32.11 -5.11
CA GLU A 57 -4.36 -33.27 -4.64
C GLU A 57 -3.19 -32.82 -3.75
N ARG A 58 -3.01 -33.49 -2.61
CA ARG A 58 -1.92 -33.22 -1.68
C ARG A 58 -0.78 -34.23 -1.82
N PRO A 59 0.47 -33.79 -1.70
CA PRO A 59 1.63 -34.66 -1.64
C PRO A 59 1.75 -35.34 -0.26
N VAL A 60 2.62 -36.36 -0.18
CA VAL A 60 3.09 -36.99 1.07
C VAL A 60 4.53 -36.53 1.30
N ALA A 61 4.84 -36.05 2.49
CA ALA A 61 6.20 -35.63 2.82
C ALA A 61 7.08 -36.82 3.15
N PHE A 62 8.23 -36.92 2.51
CA PHE A 62 9.26 -37.98 2.79
C PHE A 62 10.65 -37.41 2.49
N GLN A 63 11.70 -38.12 2.87
CA GLN A 63 13.07 -37.61 2.72
C GLN A 63 13.43 -37.36 1.25
N ASN A 64 13.89 -36.13 0.96
CA ASN A 64 14.28 -35.67 -0.38
C ASN A 64 13.12 -35.70 -1.41
N ASN A 65 11.90 -35.37 -1.00
CA ASN A 65 10.71 -35.35 -1.86
C ASN A 65 10.63 -34.15 -2.79
N ASP A 66 11.66 -33.32 -2.84
CA ASP A 66 11.80 -32.11 -3.69
C ASP A 66 12.55 -32.39 -5.02
N ARG A 67 12.95 -33.67 -5.26
CA ARG A 67 13.73 -34.01 -6.44
C ARG A 67 12.90 -33.94 -7.72
N PRO A 68 13.45 -33.38 -8.84
CA PRO A 68 12.79 -33.41 -10.14
C PRO A 68 12.46 -34.83 -10.58
N GLY A 69 11.25 -35.07 -11.07
CA GLY A 69 10.67 -36.37 -11.34
C GLY A 69 9.66 -36.83 -10.30
N ILE A 70 9.53 -36.10 -9.15
CA ILE A 70 8.51 -36.36 -8.15
C ILE A 70 7.35 -35.43 -8.36
N MET A 71 6.15 -35.97 -8.60
CA MET A 71 4.94 -35.22 -8.96
C MET A 71 3.73 -35.77 -8.23
N THR A 72 2.63 -35.03 -8.18
CA THR A 72 1.34 -35.58 -7.76
C THR A 72 0.79 -36.52 -8.84
N ALA A 73 0.10 -37.57 -8.44
CA ALA A 73 -0.45 -38.58 -9.34
C ALA A 73 -1.47 -38.00 -10.33
N GLY A 74 -2.31 -37.08 -9.87
CA GLY A 74 -3.25 -36.38 -10.75
C GLY A 74 -2.55 -35.49 -11.79
N ALA A 75 -1.38 -34.90 -11.49
CA ALA A 75 -0.59 -34.19 -12.47
C ALA A 75 0.00 -35.14 -13.54
N VAL A 76 0.50 -36.26 -13.15
CA VAL A 76 0.98 -37.32 -14.09
C VAL A 76 -0.14 -37.73 -15.02
N ARG A 77 -1.34 -38.04 -14.51
CA ARG A 77 -2.53 -38.35 -15.32
C ARG A 77 -2.92 -37.22 -16.25
N ALA A 78 -2.85 -35.95 -15.78
CA ALA A 78 -3.17 -34.81 -16.60
C ALA A 78 -2.19 -34.68 -17.78
N TYR A 79 -0.90 -34.87 -17.57
CA TYR A 79 0.09 -34.89 -18.65
C TYR A 79 -0.22 -35.96 -19.67
N LEU A 80 -0.55 -37.16 -19.22
CA LEU A 80 -0.88 -38.26 -20.10
C LEU A 80 -2.17 -38.02 -20.87
N ASN A 81 -3.27 -37.87 -20.16
CA ASN A 81 -4.62 -37.87 -20.75
C ASN A 81 -4.98 -36.57 -21.51
N ARG A 82 -4.41 -35.43 -21.12
CA ARG A 82 -4.69 -34.15 -21.73
C ARG A 82 -3.71 -33.78 -22.84
N TRP A 83 -2.44 -34.12 -22.69
CA TRP A 83 -1.38 -33.72 -23.62
C TRP A 83 -0.66 -34.86 -24.31
N GLY A 84 -0.98 -36.11 -23.98
CA GLY A 84 -0.35 -37.32 -24.57
C GLY A 84 1.15 -37.45 -24.23
N VAL A 85 1.57 -36.92 -23.07
CA VAL A 85 2.97 -36.89 -22.64
C VAL A 85 3.14 -37.71 -21.37
N SER A 86 4.13 -38.59 -21.31
CA SER A 86 4.57 -39.29 -20.09
C SER A 86 5.67 -38.47 -19.40
N PRO A 87 5.55 -38.15 -18.10
CA PRO A 87 6.59 -37.46 -17.35
C PRO A 87 7.84 -38.29 -17.06
N GLY A 88 7.79 -39.59 -17.29
CA GLY A 88 8.90 -40.54 -17.10
C GLY A 88 8.74 -41.78 -17.97
N ARG A 89 9.83 -42.56 -18.09
CA ARG A 89 9.88 -43.83 -18.83
C ARG A 89 9.48 -45.03 -17.95
N ALA A 90 9.72 -44.91 -16.64
CA ALA A 90 9.37 -45.90 -15.64
C ALA A 90 8.73 -45.21 -14.43
N VAL A 91 7.40 -45.25 -14.38
CA VAL A 91 6.63 -44.54 -13.38
C VAL A 91 6.36 -45.43 -12.17
N THR A 92 6.64 -44.93 -10.98
CA THR A 92 6.19 -45.57 -9.73
C THR A 92 5.08 -44.69 -9.12
N VAL A 93 4.00 -45.34 -8.62
CA VAL A 93 2.91 -44.66 -7.93
C VAL A 93 3.07 -44.84 -6.42
N PHE A 94 3.00 -43.78 -5.65
CA PHE A 94 2.94 -43.79 -4.18
C PHE A 94 1.55 -43.33 -3.72
N ALA A 95 0.85 -44.23 -3.05
CA ALA A 95 -0.58 -44.08 -2.74
C ALA A 95 -0.90 -44.32 -1.28
N ASN A 96 -1.92 -43.63 -0.80
CA ASN A 96 -2.65 -43.94 0.42
C ASN A 96 -4.18 -43.96 0.18
N ASN A 97 -4.60 -43.92 -1.09
CA ASN A 97 -6.00 -43.81 -1.52
C ASN A 97 -6.23 -44.54 -2.85
N ASP A 98 -7.51 -44.76 -3.18
CA ASP A 98 -7.90 -45.51 -4.37
C ASP A 98 -7.68 -44.74 -5.69
N ASP A 99 -7.80 -43.43 -5.68
CA ASP A 99 -7.68 -42.65 -6.92
C ASP A 99 -6.28 -42.66 -7.52
N ALA A 100 -5.23 -42.84 -6.68
CA ALA A 100 -3.87 -42.97 -7.17
C ALA A 100 -3.65 -44.18 -8.05
N HIS A 101 -4.36 -45.30 -7.80
CA HIS A 101 -4.27 -46.52 -8.61
C HIS A 101 -4.75 -46.29 -10.04
N ARG A 102 -5.70 -45.38 -10.28
CA ARG A 102 -6.13 -44.98 -11.64
C ARG A 102 -4.97 -44.41 -12.45
N THR A 103 -4.03 -43.68 -11.79
CA THR A 103 -2.83 -43.21 -12.49
C THR A 103 -1.99 -44.35 -13.04
N ALA A 104 -1.79 -45.41 -12.26
CA ALA A 104 -1.06 -46.59 -12.74
C ALA A 104 -1.81 -47.32 -13.86
N GLN A 105 -3.15 -47.43 -13.77
CA GLN A 105 -3.99 -48.00 -14.81
C GLN A 105 -3.93 -47.20 -16.14
N ASP A 106 -4.08 -45.86 -16.06
CA ASP A 106 -4.00 -45.02 -17.24
C ASP A 106 -2.61 -45.07 -17.91
N MET A 107 -1.54 -45.04 -17.11
CA MET A 107 -0.17 -45.21 -17.61
C MET A 107 0.04 -46.52 -18.32
N THR A 108 -0.43 -47.64 -17.73
CA THR A 108 -0.35 -48.98 -18.33
C THR A 108 -1.16 -49.07 -19.63
N ALA A 109 -2.39 -48.53 -19.64
CA ALA A 109 -3.24 -48.51 -20.83
C ALA A 109 -2.62 -47.71 -21.99
N ALA A 110 -1.80 -46.72 -21.68
CA ALA A 110 -1.06 -45.89 -22.64
C ALA A 110 0.30 -46.52 -23.04
N GLY A 111 0.63 -47.72 -22.57
CA GLY A 111 1.90 -48.40 -22.88
C GLY A 111 3.12 -47.85 -22.12
N VAL A 112 2.93 -47.06 -21.07
CA VAL A 112 4.01 -46.56 -20.22
C VAL A 112 4.30 -47.57 -19.13
N ARG A 113 5.58 -47.86 -18.92
CA ARG A 113 6.01 -48.85 -17.89
C ARG A 113 5.69 -48.33 -16.49
N VAL A 114 4.82 -49.03 -15.77
CA VAL A 114 4.63 -48.89 -14.33
C VAL A 114 5.63 -49.79 -13.61
N ALA A 115 6.61 -49.19 -12.92
CA ALA A 115 7.66 -49.92 -12.20
C ALA A 115 7.09 -50.57 -10.94
N ALA A 116 6.23 -49.90 -10.21
CA ALA A 116 5.52 -50.40 -9.04
C ALA A 116 4.40 -49.44 -8.59
N VAL A 117 3.48 -50.00 -7.79
CA VAL A 117 2.58 -49.19 -6.93
C VAL A 117 2.95 -49.49 -5.47
N ILE A 118 3.24 -48.43 -4.72
CA ILE A 118 3.56 -48.48 -3.30
C ILE A 118 2.33 -47.94 -2.55
N ASP A 119 1.60 -48.79 -1.86
CA ASP A 119 0.41 -48.40 -1.11
C ASP A 119 0.65 -48.56 0.40
N SER A 120 0.36 -47.49 1.14
CA SER A 120 0.52 -47.47 2.60
C SER A 120 -0.52 -48.33 3.33
N ARG A 121 -1.61 -48.71 2.65
CA ARG A 121 -2.70 -49.51 3.19
C ARG A 121 -2.36 -51.01 3.10
N ALA A 122 -2.79 -51.76 4.09
CA ALA A 122 -2.60 -53.22 4.10
C ALA A 122 -3.61 -53.92 3.16
N GLU A 123 -4.84 -53.45 3.12
CA GLU A 123 -5.93 -54.06 2.34
C GLU A 123 -6.20 -53.23 1.08
N VAL A 124 -5.60 -53.64 -0.04
CA VAL A 124 -5.82 -53.07 -1.36
C VAL A 124 -6.10 -54.18 -2.34
N ARG A 125 -7.22 -54.07 -3.06
CA ARG A 125 -7.54 -54.99 -4.17
C ARG A 125 -6.84 -54.49 -5.43
N SER A 126 -6.02 -55.38 -6.04
CA SER A 126 -5.39 -55.07 -7.33
C SER A 126 -5.29 -56.36 -8.14
N THR A 127 -5.69 -56.27 -9.41
CA THR A 127 -5.55 -57.34 -10.42
C THR A 127 -4.49 -56.93 -11.47
N ALA A 128 -3.60 -56.00 -11.13
CA ALA A 128 -2.64 -55.43 -12.07
C ALA A 128 -1.45 -56.37 -12.34
N GLU A 129 -0.90 -56.26 -13.55
CA GLU A 129 0.29 -56.98 -13.97
C GLU A 129 1.62 -56.42 -13.43
N TYR A 130 1.58 -55.20 -12.87
CA TYR A 130 2.74 -54.53 -12.24
C TYR A 130 2.83 -54.86 -10.74
N PRO A 131 4.02 -54.80 -10.12
CA PRO A 131 4.22 -55.07 -8.69
C PRO A 131 3.42 -54.09 -7.83
N VAL A 132 2.69 -54.58 -6.82
CA VAL A 132 1.96 -53.78 -5.82
C VAL A 132 2.47 -54.13 -4.44
N TYR A 133 3.17 -53.19 -3.81
CA TYR A 133 3.66 -53.28 -2.44
C TYR A 133 2.62 -52.69 -1.48
N ARG A 134 2.03 -53.56 -0.66
CA ARG A 134 1.04 -53.19 0.37
C ARG A 134 1.72 -52.94 1.71
N ASN A 135 1.09 -52.13 2.57
CA ASN A 135 1.66 -51.74 3.86
C ASN A 135 3.10 -51.19 3.70
N ALA A 136 3.35 -50.43 2.62
CA ALA A 136 4.65 -49.97 2.21
C ALA A 136 4.65 -48.43 2.05
N GLN A 137 5.80 -47.81 2.30
CA GLN A 137 5.96 -46.37 2.23
C GLN A 137 7.25 -46.03 1.48
N VAL A 138 7.21 -44.92 0.70
CA VAL A 138 8.42 -44.37 0.11
C VAL A 138 9.15 -43.57 1.20
N SER A 139 10.35 -43.96 1.55
CA SER A 139 11.13 -43.34 2.62
C SER A 139 12.18 -42.33 2.14
N ASN A 140 12.68 -42.51 0.90
CA ASN A 140 13.71 -41.63 0.35
C ASN A 140 13.70 -41.66 -1.18
N SER A 141 14.21 -40.60 -1.81
CA SER A 141 14.53 -40.52 -3.24
C SER A 141 16.04 -40.46 -3.46
N GLN A 142 16.53 -40.97 -4.58
CA GLN A 142 17.93 -40.97 -4.97
C GLN A 142 18.09 -40.48 -6.42
N GLY A 143 19.21 -39.81 -6.70
CA GLY A 143 19.57 -39.27 -8.01
C GLY A 143 20.32 -37.96 -7.87
N GLY A 144 20.92 -37.50 -8.94
CA GLY A 144 21.61 -36.20 -9.04
C GLY A 144 20.67 -35.09 -9.37
N LYS A 145 20.58 -34.70 -10.66
CA LYS A 145 19.72 -33.65 -11.17
C LYS A 145 18.25 -34.08 -11.34
N GLU A 146 18.01 -35.36 -11.37
CA GLU A 146 16.71 -35.99 -11.60
C GLU A 146 16.56 -37.25 -10.74
N LEU A 147 15.34 -37.77 -10.66
CA LEU A 147 15.03 -39.00 -9.95
C LEU A 147 15.58 -40.19 -10.71
N GLU A 148 16.36 -41.05 -10.05
CA GLU A 148 16.89 -42.30 -10.59
C GLU A 148 16.30 -43.53 -9.91
N SER A 149 15.98 -43.39 -8.61
CA SER A 149 15.42 -44.48 -7.82
C SER A 149 14.78 -43.96 -6.54
N ILE A 150 13.95 -44.81 -5.94
CA ILE A 150 13.38 -44.57 -4.61
C ILE A 150 13.74 -45.71 -3.66
N SER A 151 13.76 -45.39 -2.37
CA SER A 151 13.80 -46.38 -1.31
C SER A 151 12.42 -46.56 -0.71
N ILE A 152 11.94 -47.79 -0.62
CA ILE A 152 10.66 -48.12 0.02
C ILE A 152 10.93 -48.88 1.31
N LEU A 153 10.07 -48.66 2.30
CA LEU A 153 10.01 -49.43 3.53
C LEU A 153 8.83 -50.40 3.43
N VAL A 154 9.09 -51.66 3.42
CA VAL A 154 8.08 -52.74 3.36
C VAL A 154 8.44 -53.84 4.33
N ASN A 155 7.52 -54.26 5.21
CA ASN A 155 7.71 -55.27 6.23
C ASN A 155 8.99 -55.09 7.07
N GLY A 156 9.31 -53.85 7.42
CA GLY A 156 10.50 -53.47 8.21
C GLY A 156 11.83 -53.50 7.43
N LYS A 157 11.82 -53.81 6.13
CA LYS A 157 13.01 -53.86 5.26
C LYS A 157 12.98 -52.70 4.27
N THR A 158 14.17 -52.22 3.91
CA THR A 158 14.31 -51.22 2.87
C THR A 158 14.64 -51.88 1.55
N GLU A 159 13.83 -51.62 0.54
CA GLU A 159 14.05 -52.05 -0.84
C GLU A 159 14.25 -50.85 -1.76
N LYS A 160 14.95 -51.01 -2.87
CA LYS A 160 15.23 -49.98 -3.87
C LYS A 160 14.49 -50.28 -5.16
N ILE A 161 13.80 -49.27 -5.70
CA ILE A 161 13.09 -49.36 -6.99
C ILE A 161 13.69 -48.35 -7.94
N GLN A 162 14.07 -48.80 -9.15
CA GLN A 162 14.53 -47.92 -10.23
C GLN A 162 13.33 -47.25 -10.89
N THR A 163 13.30 -45.94 -10.90
CA THR A 163 12.19 -45.14 -11.44
C THR A 163 12.67 -43.71 -11.71
N ASP A 164 12.24 -43.12 -12.82
CA ASP A 164 12.53 -41.74 -13.18
C ASP A 164 11.33 -40.81 -12.98
N CYS A 165 10.17 -41.35 -12.57
CA CYS A 165 9.01 -40.56 -12.19
C CYS A 165 8.29 -41.21 -10.99
N LEU A 166 8.10 -40.47 -9.91
CA LEU A 166 7.27 -40.84 -8.77
C LEU A 166 5.98 -40.06 -8.76
N ALA A 167 4.87 -40.73 -9.05
CA ALA A 167 3.52 -40.17 -9.01
C ALA A 167 2.93 -40.37 -7.61
N MET A 168 2.88 -39.36 -6.74
CA MET A 168 2.41 -39.52 -5.37
C MET A 168 1.02 -38.92 -5.16
N SER A 169 0.23 -39.53 -4.30
CA SER A 169 -1.08 -39.04 -3.86
C SER A 169 -1.27 -39.27 -2.37
N GLY A 170 -1.42 -38.16 -1.63
CA GLY A 170 -1.77 -38.14 -0.20
C GLY A 170 -3.28 -37.96 0.03
N GLY A 171 -4.08 -37.98 -1.02
CA GLY A 171 -5.52 -37.69 -1.01
C GLY A 171 -5.84 -36.28 -1.54
N TRP A 172 -7.06 -35.85 -1.37
CA TRP A 172 -7.59 -34.64 -1.95
C TRP A 172 -8.03 -33.63 -0.88
N ASN A 173 -7.74 -32.34 -1.07
CA ASN A 173 -8.18 -31.23 -0.25
C ASN A 173 -9.28 -30.46 -0.99
N PRO A 174 -10.55 -30.51 -0.54
CA PRO A 174 -11.61 -29.67 -1.06
C PRO A 174 -11.27 -28.18 -1.06
N SER A 175 -11.71 -27.46 -2.07
CA SER A 175 -11.42 -26.03 -2.23
C SER A 175 -12.26 -25.16 -1.27
N VAL A 176 -11.80 -24.94 -0.05
CA VAL A 176 -12.48 -24.16 1.01
C VAL A 176 -12.22 -22.65 0.94
N HIS A 177 -11.38 -22.19 0.01
CA HIS A 177 -10.82 -20.82 0.02
C HIS A 177 -11.89 -19.73 -0.09
N LEU A 178 -12.80 -19.83 -1.07
CA LEU A 178 -13.80 -18.79 -1.31
C LEU A 178 -14.80 -18.67 -0.16
N THR A 179 -15.12 -19.77 0.53
CA THR A 179 -15.95 -19.71 1.75
C THR A 179 -15.19 -19.07 2.91
N CYS A 180 -13.89 -19.34 3.04
CA CYS A 180 -13.04 -18.70 4.05
C CYS A 180 -12.90 -17.17 3.84
N HIS A 181 -12.92 -16.70 2.59
CA HIS A 181 -12.92 -15.25 2.28
C HIS A 181 -14.11 -14.54 2.93
N MET A 182 -15.22 -15.26 3.09
CA MET A 182 -16.45 -14.77 3.71
C MET A 182 -16.61 -15.23 5.17
N ASN A 183 -15.51 -15.52 5.85
CA ASN A 183 -15.45 -16.02 7.23
C ASN A 183 -16.14 -17.38 7.46
N GLY A 184 -16.45 -18.12 6.41
CA GLY A 184 -16.96 -19.49 6.49
C GLY A 184 -15.86 -20.44 7.00
N ARG A 185 -15.95 -20.87 8.26
CA ARG A 185 -14.99 -21.81 8.84
C ARG A 185 -15.25 -23.22 8.29
N PRO A 186 -14.23 -23.88 7.74
CA PRO A 186 -14.41 -25.24 7.21
C PRO A 186 -14.53 -26.27 8.33
N THR A 187 -15.23 -27.37 8.02
CA THR A 187 -15.43 -28.51 8.93
C THR A 187 -14.55 -29.67 8.53
N TRP A 188 -13.98 -30.36 9.50
CA TRP A 188 -13.18 -31.57 9.27
C TRP A 188 -14.08 -32.77 9.02
N ARG A 189 -13.83 -33.52 7.94
CA ARG A 189 -14.43 -34.80 7.62
C ARG A 189 -13.41 -35.94 7.77
N ALA A 190 -13.63 -36.80 8.78
CA ALA A 190 -12.70 -37.88 9.10
C ALA A 190 -12.69 -39.00 8.06
N ASP A 191 -13.79 -39.24 7.36
CA ASP A 191 -13.93 -40.25 6.31
C ASP A 191 -13.07 -39.97 5.08
N ILE A 192 -12.87 -38.69 4.74
CA ILE A 192 -12.02 -38.25 3.62
C ILE A 192 -10.71 -37.56 4.08
N GLN A 193 -10.48 -37.50 5.39
CA GLN A 193 -9.30 -36.87 6.01
C GLN A 193 -9.00 -35.47 5.43
N ALA A 194 -10.03 -34.62 5.32
CA ALA A 194 -9.92 -33.29 4.75
C ALA A 194 -10.92 -32.30 5.37
N PHE A 195 -10.64 -31.02 5.24
CA PHE A 195 -11.59 -29.95 5.52
C PHE A 195 -12.52 -29.72 4.33
N VAL A 196 -13.79 -29.54 4.58
CA VAL A 196 -14.81 -29.17 3.60
C VAL A 196 -15.45 -27.84 3.99
N PRO A 197 -16.00 -27.08 3.04
CA PRO A 197 -16.85 -25.92 3.37
C PRO A 197 -18.01 -26.33 4.28
N THR A 198 -18.23 -25.62 5.36
CA THR A 198 -19.41 -25.86 6.22
C THR A 198 -20.66 -25.40 5.50
N GLU A 199 -21.66 -26.23 5.42
CA GLU A 199 -22.94 -25.94 4.78
C GLU A 199 -23.63 -24.77 5.48
N GLY A 200 -24.14 -23.81 4.71
CA GLY A 200 -24.83 -22.62 5.21
C GLY A 200 -23.93 -21.57 5.91
N ALA A 201 -22.61 -21.81 6.03
CA ALA A 201 -21.71 -20.86 6.69
C ALA A 201 -21.57 -19.53 5.95
N VAL A 202 -21.84 -19.50 4.65
CA VAL A 202 -21.84 -18.28 3.83
C VAL A 202 -23.23 -18.10 3.21
N PRO A 203 -23.97 -17.07 3.60
CA PRO A 203 -25.30 -16.80 3.04
C PRO A 203 -25.24 -16.64 1.51
N GLY A 204 -26.17 -17.27 0.80
CA GLY A 204 -26.24 -17.20 -0.67
C GLY A 204 -25.14 -17.98 -1.41
N MET A 205 -24.35 -18.80 -0.72
CA MET A 205 -23.36 -19.68 -1.35
C MET A 205 -23.64 -21.14 -1.00
N THR A 206 -23.82 -21.97 -2.03
CA THR A 206 -24.03 -23.42 -1.93
C THR A 206 -22.82 -24.14 -2.49
N THR A 207 -22.41 -25.27 -1.93
CA THR A 207 -21.25 -26.06 -2.40
C THR A 207 -21.69 -27.35 -3.07
N ALA A 208 -20.90 -27.83 -4.09
CA ALA A 208 -21.21 -29.04 -4.81
C ALA A 208 -19.96 -29.82 -5.26
N GLY A 209 -20.09 -31.13 -5.42
CA GLY A 209 -19.06 -32.00 -5.96
C GLY A 209 -17.85 -32.16 -5.06
N ALA A 210 -16.66 -32.31 -5.63
CA ALA A 210 -15.43 -32.57 -4.85
C ALA A 210 -15.09 -31.42 -3.87
N CYS A 211 -15.57 -30.18 -4.10
CA CYS A 211 -15.49 -29.10 -3.13
C CYS A 211 -16.30 -29.41 -1.84
N ARG A 212 -17.38 -30.16 -1.95
CA ARG A 212 -18.18 -30.66 -0.79
C ARG A 212 -17.64 -31.97 -0.21
N GLY A 213 -16.69 -32.62 -0.88
CA GLY A 213 -16.07 -33.88 -0.49
C GLY A 213 -16.70 -35.10 -1.15
N SER A 214 -17.38 -34.93 -2.29
CA SER A 214 -17.87 -36.02 -3.14
C SER A 214 -16.85 -36.28 -4.26
N PHE A 215 -16.18 -37.43 -4.24
CA PHE A 215 -15.06 -37.69 -5.17
C PHE A 215 -15.41 -38.64 -6.32
N SER A 216 -16.59 -39.28 -6.34
CA SER A 216 -17.07 -40.01 -7.49
C SER A 216 -17.77 -39.10 -8.51
N THR A 217 -17.77 -39.48 -9.78
CA THR A 217 -18.48 -38.72 -10.83
C THR A 217 -19.98 -38.68 -10.57
N HIS A 218 -20.56 -39.81 -10.16
CA HIS A 218 -21.97 -39.90 -9.80
C HIS A 218 -22.32 -38.93 -8.64
N GLY A 219 -21.55 -38.98 -7.55
CA GLY A 219 -21.73 -38.11 -6.39
C GLY A 219 -21.62 -36.63 -6.74
N CYS A 220 -20.67 -36.26 -7.59
CA CYS A 220 -20.51 -34.86 -8.04
C CYS A 220 -21.71 -34.37 -8.87
N LEU A 221 -22.28 -35.22 -9.74
CA LEU A 221 -23.45 -34.88 -10.52
C LEU A 221 -24.71 -34.76 -9.64
N ALA A 222 -24.89 -35.69 -8.69
CA ALA A 222 -25.98 -35.65 -7.72
C ALA A 222 -25.94 -34.37 -6.86
N ASP A 223 -24.75 -33.99 -6.34
CA ASP A 223 -24.54 -32.74 -5.61
C ASP A 223 -24.87 -31.51 -6.46
N GLY A 224 -24.47 -31.51 -7.74
CA GLY A 224 -24.72 -30.42 -8.67
C GLY A 224 -26.21 -30.18 -8.88
N VAL A 225 -26.97 -31.26 -9.08
CA VAL A 225 -28.44 -31.19 -9.23
C VAL A 225 -29.10 -30.72 -7.91
N ALA A 226 -28.67 -31.27 -6.76
CA ALA A 226 -29.20 -30.85 -5.47
C ALA A 226 -28.93 -29.38 -5.18
N ALA A 227 -27.71 -28.88 -5.42
CA ALA A 227 -27.34 -27.49 -5.27
C ALA A 227 -28.15 -26.57 -6.21
N ALA A 228 -28.35 -26.98 -7.46
CA ALA A 228 -29.16 -26.21 -8.40
C ALA A 228 -30.61 -26.09 -7.96
N ARG A 229 -31.22 -27.18 -7.47
CA ARG A 229 -32.57 -27.17 -6.90
C ARG A 229 -32.68 -26.24 -5.71
N GLN A 230 -31.76 -26.34 -4.77
CA GLN A 230 -31.72 -25.47 -3.58
C GLN A 230 -31.66 -23.99 -3.95
N VAL A 231 -30.82 -23.62 -4.95
CA VAL A 231 -30.70 -22.25 -5.41
C VAL A 231 -31.96 -21.77 -6.14
N LEU A 232 -32.57 -22.61 -6.96
CA LEU A 232 -33.82 -22.27 -7.65
C LEU A 232 -34.96 -22.04 -6.64
N ASP A 233 -35.08 -22.89 -5.64
CA ASP A 233 -36.08 -22.73 -4.56
C ASP A 233 -35.86 -21.41 -3.80
N ALA A 234 -34.62 -21.10 -3.43
CA ALA A 234 -34.27 -19.83 -2.79
C ALA A 234 -34.56 -18.59 -3.66
N LEU A 235 -34.53 -18.75 -4.97
CA LEU A 235 -34.89 -17.69 -5.94
C LEU A 235 -36.39 -17.67 -6.28
N GLY A 236 -37.22 -18.51 -5.65
CA GLY A 236 -38.66 -18.66 -5.96
C GLY A 236 -38.92 -19.22 -7.35
N LYS A 237 -38.03 -20.07 -7.87
CA LYS A 237 -38.15 -20.69 -9.19
C LYS A 237 -38.37 -22.20 -9.05
N LYS A 238 -39.25 -22.76 -9.86
CA LYS A 238 -39.49 -24.22 -9.92
C LYS A 238 -38.31 -24.90 -10.62
N ALA A 239 -37.71 -25.90 -9.97
CA ALA A 239 -36.67 -26.74 -10.59
C ALA A 239 -37.33 -27.73 -11.59
N PRO A 240 -36.75 -27.92 -12.78
CA PRO A 240 -37.18 -28.97 -13.69
C PRO A 240 -36.79 -30.34 -13.16
N ASP A 241 -37.55 -31.36 -13.50
CA ASP A 241 -37.13 -32.73 -13.29
C ASP A 241 -35.96 -33.07 -14.22
N SER A 242 -34.81 -33.43 -13.61
CA SER A 242 -33.60 -33.79 -14.34
C SER A 242 -33.16 -35.18 -13.89
N ALA A 243 -33.12 -36.13 -14.84
CA ALA A 243 -32.50 -37.43 -14.62
C ALA A 243 -30.96 -37.27 -14.59
N LEU A 244 -30.32 -37.95 -13.64
CA LEU A 244 -28.85 -38.00 -13.61
C LEU A 244 -28.36 -38.92 -14.73
N PRO A 245 -27.29 -38.52 -15.46
CA PRO A 245 -26.61 -39.44 -16.38
C PRO A 245 -26.09 -40.66 -15.64
N GLN A 246 -26.16 -41.84 -16.25
CA GLN A 246 -25.54 -43.03 -15.71
C GLN A 246 -24.03 -42.88 -15.73
N THR A 247 -23.39 -42.98 -14.55
CA THR A 247 -21.95 -42.85 -14.36
C THR A 247 -21.49 -43.79 -13.27
N GLU A 248 -20.20 -44.11 -13.30
CA GLU A 248 -19.57 -44.93 -12.26
C GLU A 248 -19.58 -44.17 -10.90
N ASP A 249 -20.00 -44.89 -9.85
CA ASP A 249 -19.91 -44.42 -8.46
C ASP A 249 -18.74 -45.14 -7.77
N ALA A 250 -17.53 -44.80 -8.19
CA ALA A 250 -16.33 -45.40 -7.70
C ALA A 250 -16.09 -45.09 -6.22
N PRO A 251 -15.79 -46.08 -5.36
CA PRO A 251 -15.48 -45.83 -3.97
C PRO A 251 -14.17 -45.02 -3.84
N TYR A 252 -14.10 -44.25 -2.76
CA TYR A 252 -12.89 -43.51 -2.37
C TYR A 252 -12.50 -43.90 -0.95
N ASN A 253 -11.57 -44.85 -0.82
CA ASN A 253 -11.02 -45.24 0.47
C ASN A 253 -9.65 -44.61 0.65
N LEU A 254 -9.39 -44.12 1.84
CA LEU A 254 -8.17 -43.41 2.18
C LEU A 254 -7.67 -43.83 3.56
N ALA A 255 -6.36 -44.04 3.70
CA ALA A 255 -5.69 -44.10 5.00
C ALA A 255 -4.86 -42.83 5.24
N PRO A 256 -4.88 -42.23 6.45
CA PRO A 256 -4.12 -41.01 6.71
C PRO A 256 -2.61 -41.28 6.63
N LEU A 257 -1.91 -40.51 5.79
CA LEU A 257 -0.46 -40.50 5.71
C LEU A 257 0.00 -39.09 5.29
N TRP A 258 0.61 -38.36 6.23
CA TRP A 258 1.02 -36.99 6.04
C TRP A 258 2.53 -36.86 5.79
N ALA A 259 3.29 -37.62 6.55
CA ALA A 259 4.74 -37.64 6.44
C ALA A 259 5.29 -39.06 6.78
N VAL A 260 6.35 -39.46 6.08
CA VAL A 260 7.07 -40.67 6.34
C VAL A 260 8.27 -40.37 7.22
N ALA A 261 8.47 -41.17 8.27
CA ALA A 261 9.58 -40.95 9.19
C ALA A 261 10.94 -41.15 8.49
N GLY A 262 11.89 -40.28 8.80
CA GLY A 262 13.23 -40.28 8.22
C GLY A 262 14.20 -39.31 8.89
N LYS A 263 15.48 -39.45 8.63
CA LYS A 263 16.54 -38.61 9.17
C LYS A 263 16.76 -37.31 8.36
N GLY A 264 16.42 -37.34 7.07
CA GLY A 264 16.60 -36.21 6.14
C GLY A 264 15.51 -35.18 6.23
N ARG A 265 15.53 -34.23 5.31
CA ARG A 265 14.45 -33.20 5.15
C ARG A 265 13.28 -33.84 4.39
N ALA A 266 12.09 -33.71 4.94
CA ALA A 266 10.81 -34.02 4.31
C ALA A 266 10.04 -32.73 4.11
N TRP A 267 9.92 -32.29 2.88
CA TRP A 267 9.39 -30.98 2.53
C TRP A 267 7.87 -30.98 2.56
N LEU A 268 7.31 -29.94 3.17
CA LEU A 268 5.86 -29.67 3.24
C LEU A 268 5.49 -28.53 2.29
N ASP A 269 6.18 -27.41 2.39
CA ASP A 269 5.97 -26.22 1.56
C ASP A 269 7.20 -26.01 0.67
N PHE A 270 7.04 -26.25 -0.63
CA PHE A 270 8.12 -26.10 -1.61
C PHE A 270 8.38 -24.63 -2.02
N GLN A 271 7.47 -23.69 -1.73
CA GLN A 271 7.66 -22.29 -2.07
C GLN A 271 8.46 -21.54 -0.98
N ASN A 272 8.32 -21.96 0.26
CA ASN A 272 9.02 -21.35 1.40
C ASN A 272 10.04 -22.29 2.06
N ASP A 273 10.35 -23.40 1.43
CA ASP A 273 11.34 -24.40 1.93
C ASP A 273 11.06 -24.86 3.37
N VAL A 274 9.77 -25.08 3.72
CA VAL A 274 9.41 -25.56 5.06
C VAL A 274 9.32 -27.09 5.07
N CYS A 275 9.97 -27.71 6.02
CA CYS A 275 9.98 -29.15 6.19
C CYS A 275 9.33 -29.60 7.52
N VAL A 276 9.14 -30.89 7.68
CA VAL A 276 8.57 -31.51 8.89
C VAL A 276 9.34 -31.12 10.16
N LYS A 277 10.68 -30.96 10.05
CA LYS A 277 11.53 -30.57 11.19
C LYS A 277 11.25 -29.15 11.65
N ASP A 278 10.96 -28.24 10.74
CA ASP A 278 10.69 -26.84 11.07
C ASP A 278 9.37 -26.70 11.83
N VAL A 279 8.35 -27.47 11.44
CA VAL A 279 7.06 -27.51 12.18
C VAL A 279 7.25 -28.10 13.58
N LYS A 280 8.06 -29.17 13.73
CA LYS A 280 8.38 -29.76 15.03
C LYS A 280 9.21 -28.80 15.89
N GLN A 281 10.16 -28.08 15.30
CA GLN A 281 10.96 -27.06 15.99
C GLN A 281 10.07 -25.92 16.51
N ALA A 282 9.11 -25.47 15.70
CA ALA A 282 8.14 -24.46 16.14
C ALA A 282 7.39 -24.89 17.43
N VAL A 283 7.03 -26.19 17.55
CA VAL A 283 6.40 -26.72 18.76
C VAL A 283 7.34 -26.72 19.95
N VAL A 284 8.61 -27.07 19.78
CA VAL A 284 9.65 -27.02 20.83
C VAL A 284 9.79 -25.59 21.34
N GLU A 285 9.72 -24.59 20.47
CA GLU A 285 9.78 -23.18 20.80
C GLU A 285 8.43 -22.57 21.23
N ASN A 286 7.45 -23.43 21.51
CA ASN A 286 6.11 -23.09 22.05
C ASN A 286 5.15 -22.42 21.05
N PHE A 287 5.40 -22.46 19.75
CA PHE A 287 4.46 -22.01 18.71
C PHE A 287 3.46 -23.14 18.36
N ARG A 288 2.48 -23.36 19.25
CA ARG A 288 1.55 -24.51 19.21
C ARG A 288 0.23 -24.26 18.49
N SER A 289 -0.09 -23.03 18.12
CA SER A 289 -1.24 -22.71 17.28
C SER A 289 -0.86 -22.73 15.80
N VAL A 290 -1.79 -23.10 14.94
CA VAL A 290 -1.56 -23.16 13.50
C VAL A 290 -1.14 -21.79 12.91
N GLU A 291 -1.73 -20.71 13.41
CA GLU A 291 -1.43 -19.36 12.93
C GLU A 291 -0.05 -18.86 13.43
N HIS A 292 0.38 -19.25 14.61
CA HIS A 292 1.72 -18.91 15.10
C HIS A 292 2.80 -19.76 14.41
N MET A 293 2.60 -21.07 14.27
CA MET A 293 3.48 -21.95 13.51
C MET A 293 3.66 -21.47 12.07
N LYS A 294 2.54 -21.10 11.41
CA LYS A 294 2.57 -20.52 10.06
C LYS A 294 3.47 -19.27 9.97
N ARG A 295 3.35 -18.33 10.91
CA ARG A 295 4.17 -17.09 10.88
C ARG A 295 5.62 -17.33 11.26
N TYR A 296 5.87 -18.27 12.15
CA TYR A 296 7.22 -18.62 12.58
C TYR A 296 8.01 -19.32 11.46
N THR A 297 7.38 -20.27 10.77
CA THR A 297 8.02 -21.09 9.72
C THR A 297 7.83 -20.54 8.31
N THR A 298 6.97 -19.56 8.10
CA THR A 298 6.46 -19.07 6.80
C THR A 298 5.60 -20.12 6.03
N GLN A 299 5.20 -21.21 6.67
CA GLN A 299 4.36 -22.27 6.08
C GLN A 299 3.09 -21.69 5.45
N GLY A 300 2.89 -21.90 4.15
CA GLY A 300 1.70 -21.45 3.42
C GLY A 300 1.57 -19.93 3.30
N MET A 301 2.66 -19.18 3.42
CA MET A 301 2.67 -17.72 3.27
C MET A 301 3.03 -17.25 1.86
N ALA A 302 3.38 -18.15 0.96
CA ALA A 302 3.64 -17.84 -0.43
C ALA A 302 2.36 -17.60 -1.24
N THR A 303 2.50 -17.35 -2.53
CA THR A 303 1.38 -16.98 -3.44
C THR A 303 0.32 -18.06 -3.59
N ASP A 304 0.65 -19.32 -3.35
CA ASP A 304 -0.30 -20.44 -3.33
C ASP A 304 -1.09 -20.55 -2.01
N GLN A 305 -0.71 -19.79 -0.99
CA GLN A 305 -1.30 -19.79 0.35
C GLN A 305 -1.35 -21.21 0.99
N GLY A 306 -0.42 -22.08 0.62
CA GLY A 306 -0.34 -23.45 1.14
C GLY A 306 -1.48 -24.37 0.74
N LYS A 307 -2.07 -24.19 -0.46
CA LYS A 307 -3.24 -24.96 -0.92
C LYS A 307 -3.04 -26.48 -0.86
N ASN A 308 -1.85 -26.97 -1.16
CA ASN A 308 -1.52 -28.39 -1.11
C ASN A 308 -0.64 -28.79 0.09
N SER A 309 -0.12 -27.83 0.87
CA SER A 309 0.79 -28.08 1.98
C SER A 309 0.17 -27.89 3.37
N ASN A 310 -0.80 -26.97 3.54
CA ASN A 310 -1.32 -26.59 4.85
C ASN A 310 -1.91 -27.78 5.64
N VAL A 311 -2.66 -28.67 5.01
CA VAL A 311 -3.31 -29.78 5.72
C VAL A 311 -2.26 -30.77 6.24
N ALA A 312 -1.21 -31.07 5.47
CA ALA A 312 -0.11 -31.92 5.91
C ALA A 312 0.69 -31.26 7.05
N ALA A 313 0.98 -29.95 6.94
CA ALA A 313 1.70 -29.21 7.97
C ALA A 313 0.92 -29.15 9.30
N LEU A 314 -0.40 -28.89 9.25
CA LEU A 314 -1.21 -28.89 10.47
C LEU A 314 -1.39 -30.29 11.07
N ALA A 315 -1.37 -31.36 10.26
CA ALA A 315 -1.38 -32.71 10.76
C ALA A 315 -0.07 -33.04 11.51
N VAL A 316 1.09 -32.63 10.98
CA VAL A 316 2.38 -32.73 11.68
C VAL A 316 2.38 -31.92 12.97
N LEU A 317 1.77 -30.72 12.96
CA LEU A 317 1.61 -29.89 14.17
C LEU A 317 0.70 -30.57 15.19
N ALA A 318 -0.41 -31.15 14.73
CA ALA A 318 -1.36 -31.88 15.57
C ALA A 318 -0.69 -33.05 16.30
N ASP A 319 0.08 -33.86 15.57
CA ASP A 319 0.85 -34.97 16.12
C ASP A 319 1.90 -34.49 17.13
N ALA A 320 2.67 -33.45 16.78
CA ALA A 320 3.73 -32.92 17.64
C ALA A 320 3.19 -32.26 18.93
N THR A 321 1.95 -31.79 18.91
CA THR A 321 1.29 -31.17 20.10
C THR A 321 0.38 -32.14 20.86
N GLY A 322 0.20 -33.37 20.39
CA GLY A 322 -0.73 -34.36 20.95
C GLY A 322 -2.21 -33.97 20.81
N ARG A 323 -2.54 -33.07 19.87
CA ARG A 323 -3.91 -32.60 19.59
C ARG A 323 -4.42 -33.30 18.33
N GLY A 324 -5.73 -33.58 18.26
CA GLY A 324 -6.33 -34.02 17.01
C GLY A 324 -6.37 -32.90 15.96
N ILE A 325 -6.38 -33.24 14.67
CA ILE A 325 -6.47 -32.28 13.56
C ILE A 325 -7.65 -31.29 13.75
N PRO A 326 -8.87 -31.71 14.10
CA PRO A 326 -9.99 -30.81 14.33
C PRO A 326 -9.73 -29.75 15.41
N LYS A 327 -9.03 -30.11 16.49
CA LYS A 327 -8.68 -29.21 17.60
C LYS A 327 -7.51 -28.29 17.27
N THR A 328 -6.62 -28.70 16.37
CA THR A 328 -5.51 -27.89 15.87
C THR A 328 -6.06 -26.77 14.95
N GLY A 329 -7.14 -27.08 14.22
CA GLY A 329 -7.78 -26.16 13.30
C GLY A 329 -7.04 -26.01 11.98
N THR A 330 -7.44 -25.02 11.20
CA THR A 330 -6.79 -24.69 9.92
C THR A 330 -6.52 -23.20 9.79
N THR A 331 -5.62 -22.83 8.88
CA THR A 331 -5.32 -21.44 8.57
C THR A 331 -6.49 -20.79 7.84
N THR A 332 -6.66 -19.48 8.02
CA THR A 332 -7.65 -18.69 7.27
C THR A 332 -7.08 -18.27 5.93
N PHE A 333 -7.78 -18.65 4.87
CA PHE A 333 -7.46 -18.19 3.51
C PHE A 333 -8.02 -16.81 3.25
N ARG A 334 -7.28 -15.99 2.48
CA ARG A 334 -7.63 -14.60 2.15
C ARG A 334 -7.63 -14.39 0.64
N PRO A 335 -8.46 -13.46 0.11
CA PRO A 335 -8.33 -13.07 -1.28
C PRO A 335 -6.96 -12.41 -1.56
N PRO A 336 -6.42 -12.55 -2.79
CA PRO A 336 -6.98 -13.31 -3.90
C PRO A 336 -6.64 -14.82 -3.81
N TYR A 337 -7.54 -15.68 -4.30
CA TYR A 337 -7.31 -17.12 -4.41
C TYR A 337 -6.08 -17.48 -5.26
N SER A 338 -5.87 -16.73 -6.32
CA SER A 338 -4.67 -16.78 -7.18
C SER A 338 -4.16 -15.36 -7.44
N PRO A 339 -2.86 -15.17 -7.71
CA PRO A 339 -2.30 -13.85 -7.97
C PRO A 339 -3.03 -13.12 -9.09
N VAL A 340 -3.33 -11.83 -8.84
CA VAL A 340 -3.91 -10.90 -9.81
C VAL A 340 -2.85 -9.85 -10.12
N SER A 341 -2.61 -9.60 -11.40
CA SER A 341 -1.63 -8.58 -11.80
C SER A 341 -2.14 -7.18 -11.45
N ILE A 342 -1.23 -6.30 -11.04
CA ILE A 342 -1.52 -4.88 -10.82
C ILE A 342 -2.08 -4.24 -12.08
N ALA A 343 -1.61 -4.65 -13.27
CA ALA A 343 -2.10 -4.16 -14.54
C ALA A 343 -3.60 -4.49 -14.77
N ALA A 344 -4.06 -5.68 -14.37
CA ALA A 344 -5.47 -6.04 -14.47
C ALA A 344 -6.33 -5.22 -13.48
N MET A 345 -5.83 -4.97 -12.27
CA MET A 345 -6.50 -4.10 -11.28
C MET A 345 -6.50 -2.64 -11.72
N GLY A 346 -5.43 -2.20 -12.37
CA GLY A 346 -5.28 -0.83 -12.89
C GLY A 346 -6.09 -0.51 -14.16
N ALA A 347 -6.89 -1.45 -14.66
CA ALA A 347 -7.80 -1.24 -15.80
C ALA A 347 -7.12 -0.64 -17.05
N GLY A 348 -5.90 -1.09 -17.36
CA GLY A 348 -5.11 -0.60 -18.48
C GLY A 348 -4.30 0.66 -18.20
N ALA A 349 -4.31 1.19 -16.99
CA ALA A 349 -3.46 2.28 -16.59
C ALA A 349 -1.98 1.92 -16.76
N GLN A 350 -1.17 2.84 -17.31
CA GLN A 350 0.26 2.68 -17.56
C GLN A 350 1.01 3.91 -17.05
N GLY A 351 2.24 3.72 -16.58
CA GLY A 351 3.08 4.82 -16.12
C GLY A 351 2.37 5.67 -15.06
N GLN A 352 2.18 6.93 -15.36
CA GLN A 352 1.48 7.88 -14.47
C GLN A 352 -0.02 7.57 -14.28
N GLY A 353 -0.63 6.70 -15.05
CA GLY A 353 -2.00 6.25 -14.83
C GLY A 353 -2.23 5.52 -13.51
N PHE A 354 -1.15 4.96 -12.89
CA PHE A 354 -1.19 4.40 -11.52
C PHE A 354 -1.03 5.47 -10.43
N ALA A 355 -0.53 6.64 -10.78
CA ALA A 355 -0.45 7.82 -9.93
C ALA A 355 -1.16 8.97 -10.65
N PRO A 356 -2.49 9.03 -10.56
CA PRO A 356 -3.27 10.03 -11.31
C PRO A 356 -2.84 11.43 -10.94
N GLN A 357 -2.71 12.28 -11.94
CA GLN A 357 -2.36 13.69 -11.82
C GLN A 357 -3.56 14.53 -12.23
N ARG A 358 -3.79 15.63 -11.51
CA ARG A 358 -4.84 16.59 -11.81
C ARG A 358 -4.21 17.93 -12.13
N PHE A 359 -4.65 18.54 -13.22
CA PHE A 359 -4.13 19.80 -13.70
C PHE A 359 -5.24 20.84 -13.73
N THR A 360 -4.91 22.06 -13.32
CA THR A 360 -5.80 23.21 -13.51
C THR A 360 -5.84 23.62 -14.98
N THR A 361 -6.84 24.40 -15.36
CA THR A 361 -6.95 24.90 -16.74
C THR A 361 -5.83 25.86 -17.11
N SER A 362 -5.24 26.55 -16.11
CA SER A 362 -4.10 27.44 -16.29
C SER A 362 -2.73 26.74 -16.24
N HIS A 363 -2.69 25.42 -16.03
CA HIS A 363 -1.44 24.67 -15.87
C HIS A 363 -0.41 24.92 -16.99
N ARG A 364 -0.88 24.90 -18.26
CA ARG A 364 -0.01 25.17 -19.41
C ARG A 364 0.55 26.58 -19.41
N ALA A 365 -0.25 27.56 -18.99
CA ALA A 365 0.21 28.94 -18.86
C ALA A 365 1.28 29.08 -17.76
N GLY A 366 1.11 28.36 -16.63
CA GLY A 366 2.10 28.31 -15.56
C GLY A 366 3.43 27.69 -16.02
N ILE A 367 3.38 26.55 -16.72
CA ILE A 367 4.57 25.90 -17.29
C ILE A 367 5.27 26.83 -18.30
N ALA A 368 4.49 27.50 -19.19
CA ALA A 368 5.04 28.45 -20.17
C ALA A 368 5.71 29.66 -19.52
N ALA A 369 5.26 30.07 -18.34
CA ALA A 369 5.89 31.11 -17.52
C ALA A 369 7.09 30.59 -16.69
N GLY A 370 7.49 29.32 -16.85
CA GLY A 370 8.61 28.71 -16.15
C GLY A 370 8.34 28.35 -14.68
N ALA A 371 7.08 28.33 -14.24
CA ALA A 371 6.74 28.05 -12.85
C ALA A 371 7.01 26.59 -12.47
N PRO A 372 7.84 26.30 -11.44
CA PRO A 372 7.92 25.00 -10.84
C PRO A 372 6.58 24.61 -10.21
N MET A 373 6.20 23.33 -10.36
CA MET A 373 4.92 22.83 -9.85
C MET A 373 5.10 22.05 -8.55
N ILE A 374 4.18 22.26 -7.61
CA ILE A 374 4.05 21.47 -6.38
C ILE A 374 2.76 20.67 -6.40
N GLU A 375 2.79 19.48 -5.81
CA GLU A 375 1.63 18.58 -5.73
C GLU A 375 0.89 18.77 -4.41
N THR A 376 -0.44 18.85 -4.48
CA THR A 376 -1.32 18.83 -3.31
C THR A 376 -2.62 18.10 -3.68
N GLY A 377 -2.92 16.99 -3.00
CA GLY A 377 -4.13 16.21 -3.27
C GLY A 377 -4.26 15.79 -4.73
N LEU A 378 -3.16 15.36 -5.36
CA LEU A 378 -3.02 15.01 -6.78
C LEU A 378 -3.06 16.20 -7.76
N TRP A 379 -3.32 17.41 -7.30
CA TRP A 379 -3.29 18.61 -8.13
C TRP A 379 -1.89 19.21 -8.21
N TYR A 380 -1.51 19.69 -9.39
CA TYR A 380 -0.28 20.44 -9.62
C TYR A 380 -0.56 21.93 -9.66
N ARG A 381 0.15 22.71 -8.82
CA ARG A 381 0.00 24.15 -8.68
C ARG A 381 1.34 24.85 -8.83
N PRO A 382 1.41 26.08 -9.39
CA PRO A 382 2.65 26.87 -9.42
C PRO A 382 3.17 27.13 -8.00
N SER A 383 4.44 26.81 -7.77
CA SER A 383 5.15 27.13 -6.52
C SER A 383 5.48 28.62 -6.49
N TYR A 384 6.11 29.09 -7.54
CA TYR A 384 6.44 30.51 -7.79
C TYR A 384 6.61 30.75 -9.31
N PHE A 385 6.70 32.01 -9.74
CA PHE A 385 6.88 32.42 -11.13
C PHE A 385 8.24 33.12 -11.29
N PRO A 386 9.30 32.45 -11.79
CA PRO A 386 10.63 33.06 -11.91
C PRO A 386 10.66 34.16 -12.97
N LYS A 387 11.46 35.19 -12.74
CA LYS A 387 11.75 36.25 -13.72
C LYS A 387 13.24 36.23 -14.08
N PRO A 388 13.61 36.67 -15.30
CA PRO A 388 15.00 36.79 -15.69
C PRO A 388 15.84 37.62 -14.69
N GLY A 389 17.01 37.12 -14.33
CA GLY A 389 17.89 37.71 -13.33
C GLY A 389 17.71 37.26 -11.88
N GLU A 390 16.61 36.59 -11.55
CA GLU A 390 16.40 35.94 -10.24
C GLU A 390 17.20 34.63 -10.16
N LYS A 391 17.96 34.45 -9.08
CA LYS A 391 18.86 33.29 -8.88
C LYS A 391 18.28 32.26 -7.92
N THR A 392 17.30 32.62 -7.12
CA THR A 392 16.70 31.77 -6.10
C THR A 392 15.18 31.89 -6.09
N TRP A 393 14.49 30.80 -5.74
CA TRP A 393 13.05 30.79 -5.55
C TRP A 393 12.57 31.89 -4.58
N ARG A 394 13.42 32.21 -3.60
CA ARG A 394 13.15 33.22 -2.60
C ARG A 394 13.02 34.60 -3.19
N GLN A 395 13.84 34.96 -4.16
CA GLN A 395 13.77 36.27 -4.84
C GLN A 395 12.45 36.41 -5.60
N SER A 396 11.98 35.32 -6.26
CA SER A 396 10.67 35.29 -6.91
C SER A 396 9.54 35.45 -5.90
N CYS A 397 9.58 34.67 -4.81
CA CYS A 397 8.60 34.73 -3.74
C CYS A 397 8.51 36.15 -3.12
N ASP A 398 9.65 36.76 -2.77
CA ASP A 398 9.69 38.10 -2.17
C ASP A 398 9.07 39.16 -3.11
N ARG A 399 9.37 39.12 -4.42
CA ARG A 399 8.75 39.97 -5.44
C ARG A 399 7.24 39.72 -5.54
N GLU A 400 6.80 38.48 -5.55
CA GLU A 400 5.38 38.13 -5.64
C GLU A 400 4.59 38.59 -4.40
N VAL A 401 5.14 38.50 -3.20
CA VAL A 401 4.58 39.08 -1.99
C VAL A 401 4.45 40.60 -2.16
N GLY A 402 5.50 41.25 -2.71
CA GLY A 402 5.51 42.69 -3.03
C GLY A 402 4.40 43.08 -4.02
N HIS A 403 4.13 42.27 -5.04
CA HIS A 403 3.02 42.48 -5.97
C HIS A 403 1.67 42.55 -5.26
N VAL A 404 1.41 41.59 -4.37
CA VAL A 404 0.15 41.53 -3.60
C VAL A 404 0.04 42.66 -2.60
N ARG A 405 1.14 43.05 -1.93
CA ARG A 405 1.11 44.16 -0.93
C ARG A 405 1.00 45.53 -1.55
N ASN A 406 1.65 45.78 -2.68
CA ASN A 406 1.82 47.15 -3.24
C ASN A 406 0.99 47.40 -4.50
N ALA A 407 0.53 46.36 -5.20
CA ALA A 407 -0.18 46.49 -6.47
C ALA A 407 -1.35 45.47 -6.55
N VAL A 408 -1.18 44.41 -7.34
CA VAL A 408 -2.15 43.31 -7.46
C VAL A 408 -1.47 42.01 -7.88
N GLY A 409 -1.78 40.94 -7.17
CA GLY A 409 -1.35 39.59 -7.51
C GLY A 409 -2.51 38.72 -8.00
N VAL A 410 -2.21 37.77 -8.90
CA VAL A 410 -3.16 36.76 -9.42
C VAL A 410 -2.64 35.37 -9.09
N CYS A 411 -3.45 34.56 -8.39
CA CYS A 411 -3.12 33.18 -8.06
C CYS A 411 -4.22 32.21 -8.52
N ASP A 412 -3.82 31.08 -9.08
CA ASP A 412 -4.75 30.00 -9.41
C ASP A 412 -5.14 29.20 -8.15
N VAL A 413 -6.39 29.37 -7.72
CA VAL A 413 -7.01 28.66 -6.58
C VAL A 413 -8.06 27.64 -7.03
N SER A 414 -8.04 27.25 -8.31
CA SER A 414 -8.99 26.29 -8.90
C SER A 414 -8.97 24.92 -8.22
N THR A 415 -7.91 24.57 -7.50
CA THR A 415 -7.75 23.28 -6.84
C THR A 415 -8.53 23.14 -5.53
N LEU A 416 -8.99 24.24 -4.94
CA LEU A 416 -9.86 24.20 -3.76
C LEU A 416 -11.12 23.39 -4.09
N GLY A 417 -11.51 22.50 -3.19
CA GLY A 417 -12.75 21.74 -3.36
C GLY A 417 -13.94 22.68 -3.45
N LYS A 418 -14.82 22.45 -4.41
CA LYS A 418 -16.08 23.18 -4.60
C LYS A 418 -17.21 22.20 -4.62
N ILE A 419 -18.13 22.30 -3.69
CA ILE A 419 -19.31 21.46 -3.59
C ILE A 419 -20.53 22.35 -3.69
N ASP A 420 -21.33 22.12 -4.73
CA ASP A 420 -22.62 22.78 -4.95
C ASP A 420 -23.69 22.02 -4.18
N ILE A 421 -24.47 22.73 -3.36
CA ILE A 421 -25.48 22.14 -2.47
C ILE A 421 -26.80 22.85 -2.71
N GLN A 422 -27.83 22.11 -3.14
CA GLN A 422 -29.12 22.65 -3.49
C GLN A 422 -30.25 21.83 -2.85
N GLY A 423 -31.34 22.49 -2.50
CA GLY A 423 -32.52 21.85 -1.96
C GLY A 423 -33.13 22.62 -0.78
N PRO A 424 -34.40 22.33 -0.46
CA PRO A 424 -35.08 22.97 0.69
C PRO A 424 -34.34 22.78 2.01
N ASP A 425 -33.67 21.62 2.19
CA ASP A 425 -33.01 21.25 3.44
C ASP A 425 -31.48 21.53 3.41
N ALA A 426 -30.97 22.22 2.37
CA ALA A 426 -29.55 22.55 2.24
C ALA A 426 -29.02 23.36 3.45
N ALA A 427 -29.79 24.30 3.95
CA ALA A 427 -29.41 25.11 5.12
C ALA A 427 -29.35 24.24 6.42
N ALA A 428 -30.28 23.28 6.58
CA ALA A 428 -30.28 22.37 7.71
C ALA A 428 -29.07 21.44 7.69
N LEU A 429 -28.73 20.89 6.52
CA LEU A 429 -27.50 20.11 6.33
C LEU A 429 -26.26 20.91 6.74
N LEU A 430 -26.13 22.15 6.26
CA LEU A 430 -24.98 23.00 6.56
C LEU A 430 -24.92 23.38 8.05
N ASP A 431 -26.08 23.61 8.67
CA ASP A 431 -26.12 23.87 10.11
C ASP A 431 -25.73 22.64 10.97
N LEU A 432 -25.95 21.43 10.48
CA LEU A 432 -25.53 20.22 11.18
C LEU A 432 -24.04 19.92 11.05
N VAL A 433 -23.46 20.17 9.86
CA VAL A 433 -22.06 19.79 9.58
C VAL A 433 -21.05 20.88 9.97
N TYR A 434 -21.47 22.14 10.04
CA TYR A 434 -20.60 23.25 10.47
C TYR A 434 -20.89 23.67 11.91
N VAL A 435 -19.85 24.16 12.59
CA VAL A 435 -19.98 24.68 13.98
C VAL A 435 -20.79 25.97 14.05
N ASN A 436 -20.74 26.80 13.02
CA ASN A 436 -21.48 28.07 12.91
C ASN A 436 -22.77 27.92 12.10
N THR A 437 -23.69 28.85 12.22
CA THR A 437 -25.04 28.78 11.63
C THR A 437 -25.05 29.34 10.20
N PHE A 438 -25.50 28.56 9.23
CA PHE A 438 -25.63 28.94 7.81
C PHE A 438 -27.07 29.25 7.38
N SER A 439 -28.08 28.77 8.11
CA SER A 439 -29.47 29.10 7.85
C SER A 439 -29.72 30.63 7.94
N THR A 440 -28.95 31.32 8.77
CA THR A 440 -29.02 32.79 8.92
C THR A 440 -28.19 33.57 7.90
N LEU A 441 -27.44 32.92 7.06
CA LEU A 441 -26.64 33.56 6.03
C LEU A 441 -27.56 34.15 4.96
N LYS A 442 -27.45 35.46 4.67
CA LYS A 442 -28.26 36.12 3.63
C LYS A 442 -27.83 35.70 2.23
N VAL A 443 -28.75 35.66 1.28
CA VAL A 443 -28.41 35.47 -0.16
C VAL A 443 -27.45 36.58 -0.58
N GLY A 444 -26.47 36.24 -1.41
CA GLY A 444 -25.41 37.15 -1.85
C GLY A 444 -24.27 37.33 -0.83
N ARG A 445 -24.22 36.51 0.21
CA ARG A 445 -23.18 36.59 1.25
C ARG A 445 -22.37 35.31 1.39
N VAL A 446 -21.13 35.45 1.83
CA VAL A 446 -20.20 34.37 2.19
C VAL A 446 -20.02 34.36 3.71
N ARG A 447 -19.77 33.20 4.26
CA ARG A 447 -19.34 33.02 5.65
C ARG A 447 -18.26 31.97 5.70
N TYR A 448 -17.17 32.22 6.42
CA TYR A 448 -16.18 31.23 6.77
C TYR A 448 -16.77 30.25 7.77
N GLY A 449 -16.49 28.96 7.60
CA GLY A 449 -17.02 27.88 8.41
C GLY A 449 -15.95 26.87 8.80
N LEU A 450 -16.15 26.23 9.95
CA LEU A 450 -15.31 25.17 10.48
C LEU A 450 -16.15 23.92 10.67
N MET A 451 -15.65 22.77 10.20
CA MET A 451 -16.27 21.46 10.39
C MET A 451 -15.49 20.68 11.47
N LEU A 452 -16.23 20.00 12.34
CA LEU A 452 -15.65 19.06 13.30
C LEU A 452 -15.97 17.63 12.89
N ARG A 453 -15.07 16.72 13.28
CA ARG A 453 -15.34 15.29 13.32
C ARG A 453 -16.19 14.97 14.55
N GLU A 454 -16.74 13.76 14.58
CA GLU A 454 -17.57 13.28 15.70
C GLU A 454 -16.79 13.29 17.03
N ASP A 455 -15.47 13.17 17.02
CA ASP A 455 -14.60 13.19 18.21
C ASP A 455 -14.32 14.59 18.75
N GLY A 456 -14.83 15.65 18.08
CA GLY A 456 -14.67 17.06 18.46
C GLY A 456 -13.42 17.74 17.94
N THR A 457 -12.61 17.05 17.12
CA THR A 457 -11.44 17.65 16.43
C THR A 457 -11.85 18.28 15.10
N VAL A 458 -11.05 19.22 14.61
CA VAL A 458 -11.29 19.89 13.31
C VAL A 458 -11.10 18.89 12.18
N MET A 459 -12.06 18.84 11.26
CA MET A 459 -12.00 18.04 10.04
C MET A 459 -11.47 18.86 8.87
N ASP A 460 -12.07 20.02 8.62
CA ASP A 460 -11.71 20.95 7.54
C ASP A 460 -12.28 22.33 7.82
N ASP A 461 -11.81 23.31 7.07
CA ASP A 461 -12.31 24.67 7.06
C ASP A 461 -12.60 25.13 5.63
N GLY A 462 -13.37 26.20 5.50
CA GLY A 462 -13.64 26.73 4.19
C GLY A 462 -14.67 27.85 4.20
N THR A 463 -15.06 28.29 3.03
CA THR A 463 -16.11 29.30 2.87
C THR A 463 -17.40 28.68 2.37
N CYS A 464 -18.52 29.22 2.82
CA CYS A 464 -19.84 28.90 2.32
C CYS A 464 -20.50 30.17 1.75
N ALA A 465 -20.81 30.17 0.47
CA ALA A 465 -21.52 31.25 -0.24
C ALA A 465 -22.98 30.84 -0.45
N ARG A 466 -23.92 31.69 -0.12
CA ARG A 466 -25.35 31.52 -0.40
C ARG A 466 -25.72 32.27 -1.68
N LEU A 467 -25.87 31.53 -2.78
CA LEU A 467 -26.20 32.07 -4.10
C LEU A 467 -27.71 32.23 -4.31
N GLY A 468 -28.53 31.45 -3.61
CA GLY A 468 -29.99 31.51 -3.69
C GLY A 468 -30.64 31.09 -2.38
N MET A 469 -31.97 31.15 -2.30
CA MET A 469 -32.68 30.79 -1.07
C MET A 469 -32.34 29.33 -0.62
N THR A 470 -32.20 28.44 -1.56
CA THR A 470 -31.93 27.00 -1.35
C THR A 470 -30.65 26.54 -2.05
N HIS A 471 -29.77 27.49 -2.45
CA HIS A 471 -28.56 27.21 -3.20
C HIS A 471 -27.32 27.75 -2.48
N PHE A 472 -26.40 26.86 -2.17
CA PHE A 472 -25.13 27.17 -1.52
C PHE A 472 -23.96 26.55 -2.29
N VAL A 473 -22.81 27.21 -2.21
CA VAL A 473 -21.54 26.64 -2.68
C VAL A 473 -20.56 26.70 -1.53
N ILE A 474 -20.01 25.56 -1.16
CA ILE A 474 -18.95 25.49 -0.15
C ILE A 474 -17.60 25.24 -0.81
N THR A 475 -16.57 25.84 -0.22
CA THR A 475 -15.17 25.51 -0.54
C THR A 475 -14.56 24.66 0.57
N THR A 476 -13.58 23.84 0.23
CA THR A 476 -12.81 22.99 1.15
C THR A 476 -11.33 23.14 0.87
N THR A 477 -10.46 22.71 1.78
CA THR A 477 -9.06 22.55 1.41
C THR A 477 -8.91 21.56 0.25
N THR A 478 -7.88 21.74 -0.57
CA THR A 478 -7.67 20.92 -1.79
C THR A 478 -7.65 19.43 -1.50
N ALA A 479 -6.94 19.01 -0.45
CA ALA A 479 -6.78 17.60 -0.10
C ALA A 479 -8.04 17.02 0.58
N ALA A 480 -8.84 17.83 1.25
CA ALA A 480 -10.01 17.38 1.99
C ALA A 480 -11.30 17.29 1.15
N ALA A 481 -11.31 17.77 -0.10
CA ALA A 481 -12.51 17.82 -0.93
C ALA A 481 -13.31 16.50 -0.98
N GLY A 482 -12.62 15.37 -1.18
CA GLY A 482 -13.25 14.06 -1.21
C GLY A 482 -13.72 13.58 0.18
N THR A 483 -13.03 13.97 1.25
CA THR A 483 -13.41 13.61 2.63
C THR A 483 -14.66 14.37 3.05
N VAL A 484 -14.70 15.68 2.76
CA VAL A 484 -15.88 16.52 3.04
C VAL A 484 -17.09 16.05 2.23
N MET A 485 -16.91 15.74 0.94
CA MET A 485 -18.01 15.22 0.12
C MET A 485 -18.61 13.93 0.69
N ARG A 486 -17.77 12.97 1.07
CA ARG A 486 -18.24 11.72 1.70
C ARG A 486 -18.94 11.97 3.04
N HIS A 487 -18.46 12.92 3.82
CA HIS A 487 -19.10 13.29 5.09
C HIS A 487 -20.50 13.88 4.85
N LEU A 488 -20.66 14.79 3.90
CA LEU A 488 -21.96 15.35 3.52
C LEU A 488 -22.92 14.27 3.01
N GLU A 489 -22.43 13.39 2.15
CA GLU A 489 -23.20 12.24 1.63
C GLU A 489 -23.65 11.32 2.75
N PHE A 490 -22.77 11.00 3.72
CA PHE A 490 -23.10 10.19 4.88
C PHE A 490 -24.20 10.84 5.71
N VAL A 491 -24.10 12.14 5.98
CA VAL A 491 -25.13 12.88 6.73
C VAL A 491 -26.48 12.85 6.00
N ALA A 492 -26.49 13.15 4.71
CA ALA A 492 -27.73 13.22 3.95
C ALA A 492 -28.35 11.87 3.65
N GLN A 493 -27.56 10.80 3.46
CA GLN A 493 -28.06 9.49 3.05
C GLN A 493 -28.29 8.54 4.24
N CYS A 494 -27.54 8.70 5.32
CA CYS A 494 -27.59 7.77 6.45
C CYS A 494 -28.21 8.39 7.70
N LEU A 495 -27.90 9.65 8.03
CA LEU A 495 -28.43 10.28 9.24
C LEU A 495 -29.78 10.96 8.99
N HIS A 496 -29.96 11.57 7.82
CA HIS A 496 -31.14 12.36 7.46
C HIS A 496 -31.63 12.01 6.04
N PRO A 497 -31.97 10.74 5.76
CA PRO A 497 -32.44 10.32 4.43
C PRO A 497 -33.75 10.98 3.99
N GLU A 498 -34.48 11.60 4.91
CA GLU A 498 -35.69 12.37 4.65
C GLU A 498 -35.40 13.76 4.06
N TRP A 499 -34.18 14.27 4.13
CA TRP A 499 -33.86 15.61 3.64
C TRP A 499 -33.80 15.62 2.10
N ARG A 500 -34.41 16.68 1.55
CA ARG A 500 -34.41 16.96 0.12
C ARG A 500 -33.25 17.87 -0.22
N VAL A 501 -32.06 17.29 -0.37
CA VAL A 501 -30.82 17.99 -0.71
C VAL A 501 -30.07 17.25 -1.81
N ALA A 502 -29.58 17.99 -2.79
CA ALA A 502 -28.70 17.49 -3.83
C ALA A 502 -27.31 18.11 -3.66
N MET A 503 -26.27 17.30 -3.77
CA MET A 503 -24.88 17.71 -3.63
C MET A 503 -24.06 17.24 -4.81
N THR A 504 -23.23 18.13 -5.34
CA THR A 504 -22.40 17.81 -6.50
C THR A 504 -21.03 18.45 -6.35
N SER A 505 -19.97 17.64 -6.50
CA SER A 505 -18.61 18.18 -6.62
C SER A 505 -18.46 18.90 -7.95
N THR A 506 -18.16 20.18 -7.89
CA THR A 506 -17.97 21.05 -9.06
C THR A 506 -16.54 21.57 -9.19
N THR A 507 -15.60 20.94 -8.50
CA THR A 507 -14.19 21.36 -8.45
C THR A 507 -13.58 21.50 -9.85
N GLU A 508 -13.77 20.53 -10.73
CA GLU A 508 -13.26 20.55 -12.10
C GLU A 508 -14.09 21.39 -13.07
N GLN A 509 -15.29 21.80 -12.68
CA GLN A 509 -16.18 22.58 -13.55
C GLN A 509 -15.87 24.08 -13.54
N TRP A 510 -15.17 24.55 -12.49
CA TRP A 510 -14.87 25.96 -12.27
C TRP A 510 -13.37 26.22 -12.16
N ALA A 511 -12.84 27.05 -13.05
CA ALA A 511 -11.55 27.69 -12.87
C ALA A 511 -11.73 28.92 -11.98
N GLN A 512 -10.95 29.02 -10.91
CA GLN A 512 -11.07 30.08 -9.89
C GLN A 512 -9.72 30.73 -9.61
N PHE A 513 -9.70 32.06 -9.61
CA PHE A 513 -8.48 32.84 -9.44
C PHE A 513 -8.66 33.85 -8.32
N ALA A 514 -7.69 33.88 -7.39
CA ALA A 514 -7.59 34.93 -6.40
C ALA A 514 -6.91 36.15 -7.03
N VAL A 515 -7.55 37.32 -6.91
CA VAL A 515 -7.05 38.63 -7.33
C VAL A 515 -6.91 39.49 -6.07
N ALA A 516 -5.66 39.70 -5.61
CA ALA A 516 -5.39 40.24 -4.28
C ALA A 516 -4.42 41.43 -4.35
N GLY A 517 -4.70 42.46 -3.58
CA GLY A 517 -3.88 43.63 -3.46
C GLY A 517 -4.70 44.94 -3.56
N PRO A 518 -4.12 46.11 -3.26
CA PRO A 518 -4.84 47.39 -3.24
C PRO A 518 -5.47 47.76 -4.58
N ARG A 519 -4.91 47.28 -5.71
CA ARG A 519 -5.43 47.52 -7.06
C ARG A 519 -6.29 46.39 -7.62
N SER A 520 -6.71 45.42 -6.78
CA SER A 520 -7.49 44.27 -7.22
C SER A 520 -8.84 44.62 -7.83
N ARG A 521 -9.49 45.66 -7.29
CA ARG A 521 -10.76 46.21 -7.83
C ARG A 521 -10.55 46.90 -9.16
N ASP A 522 -9.48 47.67 -9.32
CA ASP A 522 -9.15 48.37 -10.57
C ASP A 522 -8.97 47.36 -11.70
N LEU A 523 -8.24 46.28 -11.41
CA LEU A 523 -8.05 45.20 -12.35
C LEU A 523 -9.38 44.59 -12.76
N LEU A 524 -10.22 44.19 -11.80
CA LEU A 524 -11.52 43.55 -12.08
C LEU A 524 -12.49 44.51 -12.80
N ASN A 525 -12.57 45.75 -12.42
CA ASN A 525 -13.42 46.74 -13.10
C ASN A 525 -13.02 47.02 -14.55
N GLY A 526 -11.75 46.71 -14.90
CA GLY A 526 -11.30 46.72 -16.29
C GLY A 526 -11.72 45.49 -17.10
N LEU A 527 -12.29 44.47 -16.47
CA LEU A 527 -12.70 43.19 -17.11
C LEU A 527 -14.18 42.87 -16.95
N LEU A 528 -14.81 43.31 -15.87
CA LEU A 528 -16.23 43.10 -15.59
C LEU A 528 -17.10 43.97 -16.50
N ASP A 529 -18.16 43.39 -17.02
CA ASP A 529 -19.12 44.12 -17.86
C ASP A 529 -19.91 45.17 -17.08
N ALA A 530 -20.00 45.01 -15.75
CA ALA A 530 -20.52 46.02 -14.83
C ALA A 530 -19.52 46.29 -13.69
N PRO A 531 -19.14 47.53 -13.42
CA PRO A 531 -18.16 47.82 -12.38
C PRO A 531 -18.72 47.57 -10.98
N ILE A 532 -17.79 47.22 -10.06
CA ILE A 532 -18.10 46.98 -8.65
C ILE A 532 -17.44 48.00 -7.75
N ASP A 533 -18.07 48.29 -6.60
CA ASP A 533 -17.55 49.16 -5.54
C ASP A 533 -17.77 48.52 -4.13
N ASN A 534 -17.61 49.32 -3.07
CA ASN A 534 -17.83 48.83 -1.70
C ASN A 534 -19.31 48.66 -1.34
N ASP A 535 -20.19 49.41 -1.97
CA ASP A 535 -21.62 49.37 -1.68
C ASP A 535 -22.30 48.20 -2.39
N THR A 536 -21.97 48.01 -3.66
CA THR A 536 -22.48 46.88 -4.48
C THR A 536 -21.83 45.53 -4.10
N TRP A 537 -20.55 45.56 -3.72
CA TRP A 537 -19.77 44.35 -3.33
C TRP A 537 -19.06 44.57 -1.98
N PRO A 538 -19.80 44.64 -0.87
CA PRO A 538 -19.21 44.75 0.46
C PRO A 538 -18.39 43.53 0.82
N PHE A 539 -17.48 43.63 1.82
CA PHE A 539 -16.69 42.46 2.29
C PHE A 539 -17.60 41.27 2.60
N MET A 540 -17.20 40.08 2.16
CA MET A 540 -17.98 38.84 2.21
C MET A 540 -19.23 38.85 1.31
N ALA A 541 -19.27 39.64 0.25
CA ALA A 541 -20.29 39.50 -0.79
C ALA A 541 -19.93 38.40 -1.79
N CYS A 542 -20.97 37.81 -2.40
CA CYS A 542 -20.83 36.85 -3.52
C CYS A 542 -22.03 36.97 -4.46
N GLY A 543 -21.83 36.56 -5.70
CA GLY A 543 -22.91 36.50 -6.70
C GLY A 543 -22.39 36.24 -8.10
N ASP A 544 -23.33 36.22 -9.03
CA ASP A 544 -23.01 36.04 -10.43
C ASP A 544 -22.66 37.40 -11.05
N VAL A 545 -21.67 37.39 -11.91
CA VAL A 545 -21.19 38.55 -12.70
C VAL A 545 -20.94 38.13 -14.13
N SER A 546 -20.68 39.09 -15.01
CA SER A 546 -20.19 38.83 -16.37
C SER A 546 -18.80 39.41 -16.53
N VAL A 547 -17.87 38.63 -17.09
CA VAL A 547 -16.51 39.08 -17.38
C VAL A 547 -16.23 38.84 -18.88
N LEU A 548 -16.03 39.97 -19.61
CA LEU A 548 -15.83 39.90 -21.07
C LEU A 548 -16.94 39.10 -21.79
N GLY A 549 -18.20 39.27 -21.40
CA GLY A 549 -19.35 38.53 -21.95
C GLY A 549 -19.51 37.10 -21.47
N VAL A 550 -18.64 36.60 -20.56
CA VAL A 550 -18.69 35.24 -20.00
C VAL A 550 -19.28 35.26 -18.59
N ALA A 551 -20.29 34.41 -18.34
CA ALA A 551 -20.86 34.22 -17.02
C ALA A 551 -19.79 33.75 -16.01
N ALA A 552 -19.69 34.43 -14.89
CA ALA A 552 -18.73 34.19 -13.84
C ALA A 552 -19.36 34.30 -12.46
N ARG A 553 -18.71 33.80 -11.46
CA ARG A 553 -19.02 34.02 -10.04
C ARG A 553 -17.93 34.87 -9.41
N LEU A 554 -18.31 35.82 -8.59
CA LEU A 554 -17.36 36.68 -7.87
C LEU A 554 -17.63 36.60 -6.36
N PHE A 555 -16.53 36.41 -5.61
CA PHE A 555 -16.56 36.37 -4.15
C PHE A 555 -15.57 37.41 -3.60
N ARG A 556 -16.02 38.27 -2.71
CA ARG A 556 -15.14 39.25 -2.04
C ARG A 556 -14.61 38.64 -0.75
N ILE A 557 -13.62 37.81 -0.89
CA ILE A 557 -12.93 37.10 0.18
C ILE A 557 -11.42 37.26 0.03
N SER A 558 -10.66 37.01 1.11
CA SER A 558 -9.21 37.19 1.11
C SER A 558 -8.53 36.12 1.95
N PHE A 559 -7.52 35.44 1.39
CA PHE A 559 -6.60 34.57 2.11
C PHE A 559 -5.20 35.19 2.25
N SER A 560 -4.91 36.30 1.51
CA SER A 560 -3.65 37.03 1.61
C SER A 560 -3.65 38.12 2.70
N GLY A 561 -4.84 38.45 3.23
CA GLY A 561 -5.03 39.56 4.17
C GLY A 561 -5.13 40.91 3.50
N GLU A 562 -4.97 40.99 2.18
CA GLU A 562 -5.17 42.24 1.41
C GLU A 562 -6.61 42.36 0.88
N HIS A 563 -6.92 43.51 0.30
CA HIS A 563 -8.16 43.68 -0.46
C HIS A 563 -8.18 42.66 -1.61
N ALA A 564 -9.11 41.75 -1.60
CA ALA A 564 -9.07 40.63 -2.54
C ALA A 564 -10.46 40.17 -2.97
N TYR A 565 -10.46 39.53 -4.12
CA TYR A 565 -11.60 38.83 -4.70
C TYR A 565 -11.16 37.46 -5.21
N GLU A 566 -12.10 36.56 -5.28
CA GLU A 566 -11.97 35.33 -6.07
C GLU A 566 -12.99 35.32 -7.20
N ILE A 567 -12.51 35.20 -8.44
CA ILE A 567 -13.37 35.16 -9.63
C ILE A 567 -13.31 33.75 -10.22
N ALA A 568 -14.49 33.19 -10.50
CA ALA A 568 -14.62 31.84 -11.05
C ALA A 568 -15.40 31.86 -12.36
N VAL A 569 -14.88 31.19 -13.39
CA VAL A 569 -15.53 30.96 -14.67
C VAL A 569 -15.65 29.45 -14.95
N GLY A 570 -16.54 29.07 -15.88
CA GLY A 570 -16.56 27.70 -16.37
C GLY A 570 -15.15 27.26 -16.85
N ALA A 571 -14.72 26.04 -16.50
CA ALA A 571 -13.35 25.56 -16.68
C ALA A 571 -12.80 25.80 -18.10
N ARG A 572 -13.62 25.68 -19.14
CA ARG A 572 -13.22 25.93 -20.56
C ARG A 572 -12.65 27.33 -20.83
N TYR A 573 -12.97 28.30 -19.97
CA TYR A 573 -12.47 29.69 -20.11
C TYR A 573 -11.30 29.99 -19.18
N GLY A 574 -10.89 29.04 -18.34
CA GLY A 574 -9.95 29.28 -17.25
C GLY A 574 -8.57 29.75 -17.72
N GLU A 575 -7.97 29.09 -18.72
CA GLU A 575 -6.65 29.52 -19.21
C GLU A 575 -6.69 30.93 -19.82
N ALA A 576 -7.74 31.23 -20.59
CA ALA A 576 -7.91 32.55 -21.21
C ALA A 576 -8.05 33.66 -20.15
N LEU A 577 -8.91 33.41 -19.15
CA LEU A 577 -9.07 34.36 -18.05
C LEU A 577 -7.78 34.54 -17.23
N PHE A 578 -7.06 33.45 -16.94
CA PHE A 578 -5.79 33.53 -16.22
C PHE A 578 -4.78 34.41 -16.94
N ARG A 579 -4.61 34.23 -18.25
CA ARG A 579 -3.67 35.02 -19.07
C ARG A 579 -4.06 36.51 -19.08
N GLU A 580 -5.33 36.80 -19.22
CA GLU A 580 -5.85 38.18 -19.23
C GLU A 580 -5.68 38.84 -17.86
N LEU A 581 -6.02 38.15 -16.77
CA LEU A 581 -5.79 38.62 -15.40
C LEU A 581 -4.33 38.96 -15.13
N VAL A 582 -3.41 38.03 -15.52
CA VAL A 582 -1.96 38.26 -15.33
C VAL A 582 -1.46 39.43 -16.16
N ALA A 583 -1.83 39.52 -17.43
CA ALA A 583 -1.41 40.63 -18.31
C ALA A 583 -1.88 41.97 -17.76
N ARG A 584 -3.12 42.05 -17.27
CA ARG A 584 -3.64 43.26 -16.63
C ARG A 584 -2.92 43.58 -15.32
N ALA A 585 -2.65 42.55 -14.51
CA ALA A 585 -1.91 42.72 -13.27
C ALA A 585 -0.49 43.28 -13.53
N GLU A 586 0.22 42.78 -14.54
CA GLU A 586 1.53 43.28 -14.95
C GLU A 586 1.45 44.74 -15.40
N GLY A 587 0.42 45.11 -16.18
CA GLY A 587 0.15 46.52 -16.56
C GLY A 587 -0.13 47.46 -15.36
N LEU A 588 -0.53 46.91 -14.21
CA LEU A 588 -0.76 47.64 -12.96
C LEU A 588 0.40 47.57 -11.97
N GLY A 589 1.58 47.03 -12.40
CA GLY A 589 2.77 46.85 -11.56
C GLY A 589 2.75 45.61 -10.67
N GLY A 590 1.83 44.70 -10.93
CA GLY A 590 1.68 43.44 -10.23
C GLY A 590 2.09 42.22 -11.08
N GLY A 591 1.39 41.08 -10.90
CA GLY A 591 1.66 39.88 -11.70
C GLY A 591 1.09 38.60 -11.08
N ALA A 592 1.45 37.43 -11.68
CA ALA A 592 1.13 36.14 -11.09
C ALA A 592 1.93 35.92 -9.80
N TYR A 593 1.33 35.18 -8.86
CA TYR A 593 2.01 34.70 -7.65
C TYR A 593 1.65 33.24 -7.35
N GLY A 594 2.61 32.52 -6.81
CA GLY A 594 2.48 31.09 -6.53
C GLY A 594 2.22 30.78 -5.05
N MET A 595 2.32 29.48 -4.74
CA MET A 595 1.98 28.98 -3.41
C MET A 595 2.99 29.40 -2.34
N GLU A 596 4.27 29.65 -2.69
CA GLU A 596 5.28 30.14 -1.74
C GLU A 596 4.90 31.54 -1.22
N ALA A 597 4.56 32.46 -2.12
CA ALA A 597 4.11 33.79 -1.75
C ALA A 597 2.77 33.74 -0.99
N MET A 598 1.83 32.89 -1.43
CA MET A 598 0.57 32.67 -0.70
C MET A 598 0.82 32.23 0.73
N ASN A 599 1.78 31.31 0.94
CA ASN A 599 2.13 30.84 2.27
C ASN A 599 2.68 31.96 3.17
N VAL A 600 3.55 32.82 2.66
CA VAL A 600 4.05 33.98 3.41
C VAL A 600 2.91 34.90 3.79
N LEU A 601 2.07 35.28 2.83
CA LEU A 601 0.95 36.25 3.04
C LEU A 601 -0.06 35.75 4.08
N ARG A 602 -0.42 34.44 4.05
CA ARG A 602 -1.37 33.87 5.02
C ARG A 602 -0.76 33.75 6.43
N ILE A 603 0.57 33.45 6.55
CA ILE A 603 1.27 33.40 7.84
C ILE A 603 1.30 34.77 8.47
N GLU A 604 1.63 35.85 7.72
CA GLU A 604 1.60 37.20 8.20
C GLU A 604 0.21 37.60 8.76
N LYS A 605 -0.87 37.02 8.22
CA LYS A 605 -2.25 37.24 8.65
C LYS A 605 -2.71 36.31 9.76
N GLY A 606 -2.00 35.22 9.99
CA GLY A 606 -2.37 34.16 10.97
C GLY A 606 -3.43 33.18 10.46
N PHE A 607 -3.63 33.08 9.15
CA PHE A 607 -4.59 32.13 8.58
C PHE A 607 -4.03 30.71 8.55
N ILE A 608 -4.87 29.78 8.95
CA ILE A 608 -4.52 28.35 9.06
C ILE A 608 -4.60 27.63 7.71
N THR A 609 -3.89 26.50 7.64
CA THR A 609 -3.97 25.49 6.57
C THR A 609 -4.01 24.10 7.20
N HIS A 610 -3.93 23.05 6.37
CA HIS A 610 -3.77 21.67 6.85
C HIS A 610 -2.50 21.45 7.69
N ALA A 611 -1.52 22.35 7.66
CA ALA A 611 -0.36 22.30 8.54
C ALA A 611 -0.75 22.53 10.03
N GLU A 612 -1.77 23.33 10.27
CA GLU A 612 -2.34 23.60 11.58
C GLU A 612 -3.52 22.67 11.90
N ILE A 613 -4.20 22.10 10.89
CA ILE A 613 -5.31 21.15 11.06
C ILE A 613 -4.77 19.73 10.95
N HIS A 614 -4.54 19.08 12.08
CA HIS A 614 -4.16 17.68 12.18
C HIS A 614 -5.11 16.93 13.13
N GLY A 615 -5.04 15.60 13.16
CA GLY A 615 -6.04 14.75 13.83
C GLY A 615 -6.26 14.97 15.33
N ARG A 616 -5.59 15.95 15.97
CA ARG A 616 -5.75 16.31 17.38
C ARG A 616 -6.12 17.79 17.59
N THR A 617 -6.18 18.56 16.54
CA THR A 617 -6.46 20.01 16.61
C THR A 617 -7.94 20.25 16.92
N THR A 618 -8.23 21.06 17.92
CA THR A 618 -9.61 21.48 18.24
C THR A 618 -9.87 22.91 17.74
N ALA A 619 -11.14 23.32 17.69
CA ALA A 619 -11.49 24.71 17.40
C ALA A 619 -10.90 25.69 18.42
N PHE A 620 -10.71 25.27 19.67
CA PHE A 620 -10.12 26.07 20.73
C PHE A 620 -8.62 26.24 20.55
N ASP A 621 -7.93 25.18 20.09
CA ASP A 621 -6.48 25.22 19.85
C ASP A 621 -6.10 26.22 18.76
N VAL A 622 -6.96 26.39 17.73
CA VAL A 622 -6.75 27.36 16.64
C VAL A 622 -7.42 28.73 16.90
N GLY A 623 -7.91 28.97 18.12
CA GLY A 623 -8.53 30.25 18.49
C GLY A 623 -9.94 30.47 17.93
N MET A 624 -10.61 29.48 17.40
CA MET A 624 -11.92 29.54 16.75
C MET A 624 -13.05 28.99 17.60
N GLY A 625 -12.84 28.74 18.89
CA GLY A 625 -13.85 28.18 19.79
C GLY A 625 -15.13 29.03 19.86
N ALA A 626 -15.04 30.36 19.72
CA ALA A 626 -16.18 31.26 19.67
C ALA A 626 -17.08 31.06 18.43
N MET A 627 -16.62 30.38 17.39
CA MET A 627 -17.44 30.04 16.22
C MET A 627 -18.45 28.93 16.51
N ILE A 628 -18.20 28.10 17.52
CA ILE A 628 -19.12 27.00 17.90
C ILE A 628 -20.42 27.66 18.42
N SER A 629 -21.50 27.48 17.66
CA SER A 629 -22.80 28.08 18.03
C SER A 629 -23.27 27.53 19.39
N ALA A 630 -23.63 28.42 20.30
CA ALA A 630 -24.21 28.03 21.58
C ALA A 630 -25.65 27.51 21.43
N THR A 631 -26.39 27.99 20.42
CA THR A 631 -27.84 27.79 20.29
C THR A 631 -28.27 26.66 19.39
N LYS A 632 -27.39 26.11 18.54
CA LYS A 632 -27.70 24.98 17.68
C LYS A 632 -26.82 23.78 18.02
N ASP A 633 -27.29 22.60 17.68
CA ASP A 633 -26.47 21.38 17.69
C ASP A 633 -25.74 21.21 16.35
N CYS A 634 -24.61 20.52 16.40
CA CYS A 634 -23.85 20.15 15.20
C CYS A 634 -22.94 18.96 15.50
N ILE A 635 -22.48 18.28 14.45
CA ILE A 635 -21.54 17.16 14.57
C ILE A 635 -20.29 17.64 15.30
N GLY A 636 -19.87 16.83 16.28
CA GLY A 636 -18.67 17.06 17.08
C GLY A 636 -18.81 18.05 18.24
N LYS A 637 -19.88 18.86 18.32
CA LYS A 637 -20.04 19.89 19.35
C LYS A 637 -19.98 19.32 20.77
N ALA A 638 -20.76 18.28 21.04
CA ALA A 638 -20.80 17.64 22.36
C ALA A 638 -19.43 17.09 22.79
N MET A 639 -18.70 16.49 21.85
CA MET A 639 -17.38 15.94 22.10
C MET A 639 -16.30 17.02 22.21
N ALA A 640 -16.40 18.13 21.47
CA ALA A 640 -15.50 19.28 21.60
C ALA A 640 -15.55 19.92 22.99
N ALA A 641 -16.71 19.81 23.68
CA ALA A 641 -16.91 20.36 25.03
C ALA A 641 -16.32 19.49 26.17
N ARG A 642 -15.64 18.38 25.86
CA ARG A 642 -14.99 17.56 26.88
C ARG A 642 -13.87 18.32 27.58
N PRO A 643 -13.71 18.17 28.92
CA PRO A 643 -12.71 18.93 29.70
C PRO A 643 -11.30 18.86 29.10
N GLY A 644 -10.83 17.67 28.71
CA GLY A 644 -9.48 17.52 28.14
C GLY A 644 -9.27 18.16 26.78
N LEU A 645 -10.33 18.45 25.99
CA LEU A 645 -10.24 19.21 24.74
C LEU A 645 -10.37 20.72 24.94
N MET A 646 -10.93 21.14 26.07
CA MET A 646 -11.05 22.56 26.45
C MET A 646 -9.97 23.02 27.40
N ASP A 647 -9.07 22.15 27.80
CA ASP A 647 -8.00 22.45 28.74
C ASP A 647 -7.16 23.64 28.24
N ARG A 648 -6.92 24.60 29.12
CA ARG A 648 -6.14 25.80 28.81
C ARG A 648 -4.65 25.52 28.65
N ASP A 649 -4.16 24.46 29.27
CA ASP A 649 -2.76 24.03 29.16
C ASP A 649 -2.45 23.30 27.86
N ARG A 650 -3.46 23.07 27.01
CA ARG A 650 -3.24 22.53 25.66
C ARG A 650 -2.39 23.48 24.83
N GLU A 651 -1.71 22.89 23.85
CA GLU A 651 -0.98 23.63 22.84
C GLU A 651 -1.96 24.40 21.95
N ARG A 652 -1.80 25.74 21.89
CA ARG A 652 -2.65 26.66 21.13
C ARG A 652 -1.87 27.46 20.13
N LEU A 653 -2.52 27.81 19.03
CA LEU A 653 -1.94 28.53 17.91
C LEU A 653 -1.48 29.93 18.30
N VAL A 654 -0.22 30.23 17.99
CA VAL A 654 0.41 31.55 18.15
C VAL A 654 1.27 31.88 16.94
N GLY A 655 1.53 33.18 16.74
CA GLY A 655 2.49 33.67 15.78
C GLY A 655 3.90 33.78 16.40
N PHE A 656 4.91 33.48 15.61
CA PHE A 656 6.32 33.61 16.00
C PHE A 656 7.00 34.70 15.17
N LYS A 657 7.76 35.55 15.86
CA LYS A 657 8.69 36.50 15.27
C LYS A 657 10.06 36.35 15.93
N PRO A 658 11.13 36.13 15.19
CA PRO A 658 12.47 36.01 15.76
C PRO A 658 12.92 37.28 16.47
N THR A 659 13.69 37.12 17.54
CA THR A 659 14.45 38.20 18.19
C THR A 659 15.91 38.13 17.77
N GLY A 660 16.46 39.17 17.21
CA GLY A 660 17.83 39.23 16.69
C GLY A 660 17.99 38.70 15.28
N ALA A 661 19.24 38.53 14.82
CA ALA A 661 19.57 38.06 13.46
C ALA A 661 19.42 36.55 13.34
N VAL A 662 18.29 36.09 12.84
CA VAL A 662 18.01 34.68 12.57
C VAL A 662 18.25 34.36 11.11
N LYS A 663 19.15 33.39 10.82
CA LYS A 663 19.47 32.99 9.45
C LYS A 663 18.42 32.07 8.83
N GLN A 664 17.77 31.26 9.65
CA GLN A 664 16.75 30.29 9.21
C GLN A 664 15.81 29.98 10.37
N LEU A 665 14.54 29.74 10.05
CA LEU A 665 13.53 29.17 10.93
C LEU A 665 12.89 28.00 10.18
N SER A 666 12.64 26.87 10.84
CA SER A 666 12.14 25.66 10.18
C SER A 666 10.79 25.23 10.75
N ALA A 667 9.88 24.84 9.87
CA ALA A 667 8.68 24.12 10.29
C ALA A 667 9.04 22.77 10.89
N GLY A 668 8.33 22.34 11.94
CA GLY A 668 8.64 21.16 12.73
C GLY A 668 9.66 21.39 13.85
N ALA A 669 10.27 22.58 13.96
CA ALA A 669 11.13 22.93 15.09
C ALA A 669 10.33 23.00 16.39
N HIS A 670 10.88 22.49 17.49
CA HIS A 670 10.26 22.50 18.80
C HIS A 670 10.58 23.77 19.59
N VAL A 671 9.69 24.13 20.49
CA VAL A 671 9.72 25.37 21.26
C VAL A 671 9.94 25.06 22.74
N PHE A 672 10.87 25.78 23.37
CA PHE A 672 11.24 25.63 24.77
C PHE A 672 11.22 26.98 25.47
N ALA A 673 10.99 27.02 26.79
CA ALA A 673 11.16 28.24 27.56
C ALA A 673 12.61 28.72 27.46
N ALA A 674 12.80 30.04 27.56
CA ALA A 674 14.13 30.63 27.50
C ALA A 674 15.08 30.03 28.57
N GLY A 675 16.28 29.64 28.16
CA GLY A 675 17.29 29.04 29.05
C GLY A 675 17.09 27.56 29.35
N MET A 676 16.00 26.92 28.93
CA MET A 676 15.79 25.49 29.14
C MET A 676 16.48 24.64 28.07
N GLU A 677 16.92 23.45 28.48
CA GLU A 677 17.46 22.47 27.54
C GLU A 677 16.38 21.88 26.62
N ALA A 678 16.79 21.52 25.42
CA ALA A 678 15.88 20.92 24.41
C ALA A 678 15.69 19.42 24.71
N THR A 679 14.89 19.12 25.73
CA THR A 679 14.50 17.77 26.13
C THR A 679 12.97 17.61 25.96
N ARG A 680 12.49 16.38 25.93
CA ARG A 680 11.06 16.08 25.81
C ARG A 680 10.23 16.67 26.97
N GLU A 681 10.80 16.66 28.16
CA GLU A 681 10.16 17.15 29.39
C GLU A 681 9.96 18.67 29.36
N ASN A 682 10.88 19.39 28.70
CA ASN A 682 10.86 20.86 28.57
C ASN A 682 10.11 21.34 27.34
N ASP A 683 9.60 20.43 26.50
CA ASP A 683 8.91 20.77 25.26
C ASP A 683 7.61 21.54 25.54
N GLN A 684 7.51 22.72 24.95
CA GLN A 684 6.35 23.61 25.08
C GLN A 684 5.48 23.67 23.83
N GLY A 685 5.91 23.03 22.73
CA GLY A 685 5.18 23.04 21.48
C GLY A 685 6.09 23.04 20.26
N TYR A 686 5.54 23.38 19.09
CA TYR A 686 6.26 23.29 17.83
C TYR A 686 5.75 24.30 16.79
N ILE A 687 6.61 24.60 15.82
CA ILE A 687 6.30 25.49 14.69
C ILE A 687 5.72 24.66 13.55
N THR A 688 4.56 25.06 13.02
CA THR A 688 3.87 24.38 11.92
C THR A 688 4.19 24.98 10.56
N SER A 689 4.29 26.30 10.50
CA SER A 689 4.46 27.03 9.24
C SER A 689 5.47 28.13 9.39
N VAL A 690 6.29 28.33 8.37
CA VAL A 690 7.34 29.34 8.34
C VAL A 690 7.39 29.99 6.97
N GLY A 691 7.62 31.30 6.96
CA GLY A 691 7.91 32.07 5.76
C GLY A 691 8.85 33.24 6.11
N PHE A 692 9.62 33.71 5.13
CA PHE A 692 10.28 34.99 5.28
C PHE A 692 9.36 36.09 4.77
N SER A 693 9.11 37.03 5.58
CA SER A 693 8.29 38.23 5.22
C SER A 693 9.19 39.32 4.69
N PRO A 694 9.06 39.72 3.43
CA PRO A 694 9.73 40.91 2.92
C PRO A 694 9.26 42.17 3.63
N SER A 695 7.99 42.21 4.09
CA SER A 695 7.42 43.37 4.79
C SER A 695 7.98 43.61 6.18
N TYR A 696 8.36 42.51 6.86
CA TYR A 696 8.99 42.54 8.18
C TYR A 696 10.51 42.34 8.12
N GLU A 697 11.06 42.08 6.95
CA GLU A 697 12.48 41.79 6.70
C GLU A 697 13.04 40.69 7.61
N THR A 698 12.17 39.74 8.01
CA THR A 698 12.51 38.63 8.90
C THR A 698 11.61 37.40 8.65
N TYR A 699 12.00 36.28 9.24
CA TYR A 699 11.13 35.15 9.28
C TYR A 699 9.91 35.37 10.16
N VAL A 700 8.77 34.81 9.77
CA VAL A 700 7.54 34.74 10.55
C VAL A 700 7.06 33.30 10.54
N GLY A 701 6.42 32.88 11.62
CA GLY A 701 5.91 31.51 11.73
C GLY A 701 4.58 31.43 12.45
N LEU A 702 3.87 30.34 12.23
CA LEU A 702 2.76 29.89 13.05
C LEU A 702 3.15 28.60 13.75
N GLY A 703 2.58 28.33 14.91
CA GLY A 703 2.82 27.09 15.64
C GLY A 703 1.97 27.00 16.88
N PHE A 704 2.08 25.88 17.55
CA PHE A 704 1.34 25.59 18.76
C PHE A 704 2.24 25.66 19.99
N VAL A 705 1.78 26.34 21.05
CA VAL A 705 2.47 26.45 22.33
C VAL A 705 1.50 26.17 23.47
N LYS A 706 1.93 25.46 24.49
CA LYS A 706 1.17 25.25 25.73
C LYS A 706 0.75 26.58 26.32
N SER A 707 -0.53 26.74 26.59
CA SER A 707 -1.14 27.99 27.05
C SER A 707 -0.80 29.20 26.16
N GLY A 708 -0.64 28.99 24.85
CA GLY A 708 -0.05 29.94 23.91
C GLY A 708 -0.55 31.39 23.99
N PRO A 709 -1.88 31.66 23.95
CA PRO A 709 -2.41 33.01 24.02
C PRO A 709 -2.09 33.76 25.32
N GLU A 710 -1.95 33.06 26.43
CA GLU A 710 -1.59 33.63 27.71
C GLU A 710 -0.10 34.04 27.80
N ARG A 711 0.68 33.66 26.80
CA ARG A 711 2.15 33.81 26.75
C ARG A 711 2.59 34.77 25.63
N TYR A 712 1.71 35.58 25.11
CA TYR A 712 2.08 36.61 24.11
C TYR A 712 3.15 37.55 24.64
N GLY A 713 4.21 37.75 23.84
CA GLY A 713 5.36 38.60 24.19
C GLY A 713 6.46 37.86 24.93
N GLU A 714 6.27 36.59 25.31
CA GLU A 714 7.35 35.77 25.92
C GLU A 714 8.40 35.42 24.87
N VAL A 715 9.66 35.48 25.26
CA VAL A 715 10.80 35.06 24.44
C VAL A 715 11.04 33.57 24.66
N MET A 716 11.00 32.81 23.61
CA MET A 716 11.17 31.36 23.64
C MET A 716 12.40 30.93 22.84
N ARG A 717 12.98 29.81 23.23
CA ARG A 717 14.02 29.13 22.47
C ARG A 717 13.39 28.17 21.46
N VAL A 718 13.82 28.27 20.21
CA VAL A 718 13.46 27.31 19.15
C VAL A 718 14.65 26.41 18.87
N ALA A 719 14.43 25.09 18.84
CA ALA A 719 15.45 24.10 18.50
C ALA A 719 14.91 23.12 17.46
N GLU A 720 15.67 22.95 16.39
CA GLU A 720 15.44 21.83 15.48
C GLU A 720 15.80 20.53 16.20
N LEU A 721 14.90 19.56 16.17
CA LEU A 721 15.22 18.23 16.62
C LEU A 721 16.23 17.64 15.63
N LYS A 722 17.46 17.45 16.09
CA LYS A 722 18.36 16.55 15.38
C LYS A 722 17.73 15.17 15.46
N ALA A 723 17.50 14.55 14.31
CA ALA A 723 17.09 13.16 14.30
C ALA A 723 18.16 12.36 15.06
N ARG A 724 17.77 11.72 16.16
CA ARG A 724 18.66 10.81 16.87
C ARG A 724 19.13 9.77 15.87
N MET A 725 20.44 9.57 15.78
CA MET A 725 20.97 8.56 14.87
C MET A 725 20.47 7.19 15.33
N PRO A 726 20.06 6.30 14.41
CA PRO A 726 19.43 5.02 14.79
C PRO A 726 20.30 4.15 15.69
N CYS A 727 21.62 4.34 15.62
CA CYS A 727 22.61 3.57 16.36
C CYS A 727 23.26 4.36 17.51
N GLU A 728 22.73 5.54 17.85
CA GLU A 728 23.25 6.36 18.95
C GLU A 728 23.20 5.62 20.27
N GLY A 729 24.36 5.51 20.95
CA GLY A 729 24.56 4.74 22.16
C GLY A 729 24.73 3.22 21.95
N LEU A 730 24.65 2.73 20.72
CA LEU A 730 24.95 1.34 20.34
C LEU A 730 26.33 1.20 19.69
N LEU A 731 26.86 2.28 19.15
CA LEU A 731 28.16 2.35 18.47
C LEU A 731 29.08 3.40 19.15
N PRO A 732 30.41 3.26 19.04
CA PRO A 732 31.13 2.19 18.34
C PRO A 732 31.18 0.86 19.11
N LEU A 733 31.34 -0.24 18.40
CA LEU A 733 31.58 -1.58 18.94
C LEU A 733 32.95 -2.11 18.46
N THR A 734 33.74 -2.68 19.36
CA THR A 734 35.02 -3.29 19.03
C THR A 734 35.13 -4.67 19.67
N PHE A 735 35.41 -5.69 18.86
CA PHE A 735 35.67 -7.07 19.31
C PHE A 735 36.74 -7.70 18.42
N GLY A 736 37.82 -8.21 19.05
CA GLY A 736 38.82 -9.01 18.38
C GLY A 736 39.41 -8.36 17.11
N GLY A 737 39.74 -7.08 17.13
CA GLY A 737 40.32 -6.36 15.99
C GLY A 737 39.31 -5.98 14.87
N VAL A 738 38.00 -6.09 15.13
CA VAL A 738 36.94 -5.56 14.26
C VAL A 738 36.25 -4.38 14.93
N ASN A 739 36.12 -3.26 14.20
CA ASN A 739 35.40 -2.08 14.65
C ASN A 739 34.13 -1.94 13.79
N LEU A 740 33.05 -1.59 14.44
CA LEU A 740 31.79 -1.20 13.84
C LEU A 740 31.44 0.24 14.26
N ASP A 741 31.38 1.12 13.30
CA ASP A 741 31.05 2.54 13.49
C ASP A 741 29.91 2.96 12.56
N GLU A 742 29.20 4.01 12.96
CA GLU A 742 28.22 4.67 12.12
C GLU A 742 28.93 5.61 11.15
N ALA A 743 28.64 5.46 9.83
CA ALA A 743 29.22 6.31 8.80
C ALA A 743 28.29 7.50 8.52
N ASP A 744 28.75 8.71 8.72
CA ASP A 744 28.09 9.90 8.19
C ASP A 744 28.37 10.01 6.70
N LEU A 745 27.38 9.75 5.88
CA LEU A 745 27.45 9.81 4.44
C LEU A 745 27.07 11.20 3.88
N GLY A 746 26.76 12.16 4.75
CA GLY A 746 26.30 13.47 4.35
C GLY A 746 24.98 13.41 3.56
N VAL A 747 24.84 14.27 2.57
CA VAL A 747 23.65 14.29 1.71
C VAL A 747 23.64 13.07 0.77
N MET A 748 22.58 12.28 0.83
CA MET A 748 22.34 11.14 -0.07
C MET A 748 21.25 11.48 -1.09
N THR A 749 21.56 11.32 -2.36
CA THR A 749 20.62 11.57 -3.46
C THR A 749 20.38 10.30 -4.26
N SER A 750 19.13 9.88 -4.39
CA SER A 750 18.76 8.78 -5.27
C SER A 750 18.81 9.26 -6.73
N VAL A 751 19.54 8.54 -7.57
CA VAL A 751 19.68 8.82 -8.99
C VAL A 751 19.00 7.71 -9.77
N VAL A 752 18.00 8.06 -10.59
CA VAL A 752 17.23 7.12 -11.40
C VAL A 752 17.49 7.38 -12.88
N LEU A 753 17.87 6.34 -13.62
CA LEU A 753 18.10 6.42 -15.06
C LEU A 753 16.75 6.39 -15.81
N LEU A 754 16.29 7.53 -16.30
CA LEU A 754 15.07 7.67 -17.11
C LEU A 754 15.30 7.72 -18.62
N GLY A 755 16.56 7.91 -19.06
CA GLY A 755 16.98 8.01 -20.45
C GLY A 755 18.19 7.13 -20.77
N GLU A 756 19.08 7.62 -21.61
CA GLU A 756 20.33 6.93 -21.96
C GLU A 756 21.37 7.07 -20.85
N GLU A 757 22.01 5.94 -20.50
CA GLU A 757 23.02 5.86 -19.45
C GLU A 757 24.24 6.77 -19.71
N ALA A 758 24.65 6.90 -20.96
CA ALA A 758 25.77 7.74 -21.33
C ALA A 758 25.53 9.23 -21.01
N ALA A 759 24.33 9.74 -21.29
CA ALA A 759 23.97 11.13 -21.02
C ALA A 759 23.93 11.43 -19.53
N LEU A 760 23.33 10.52 -18.73
CA LEU A 760 23.30 10.66 -17.27
C LEU A 760 24.69 10.54 -16.66
N SER A 761 25.51 9.60 -17.15
CA SER A 761 26.89 9.41 -16.68
C SER A 761 27.75 10.63 -16.96
N SER A 762 27.60 11.27 -18.12
CA SER A 762 28.28 12.53 -18.44
C SER A 762 27.86 13.66 -17.52
N ALA A 763 26.55 13.86 -17.30
CA ALA A 763 26.03 14.89 -16.42
C ALA A 763 26.49 14.70 -14.95
N LEU A 764 26.54 13.47 -14.47
CA LEU A 764 27.08 13.15 -13.14
C LEU A 764 28.59 13.39 -13.05
N SER A 765 29.33 13.11 -14.14
CA SER A 765 30.76 13.38 -14.20
C SER A 765 31.05 14.87 -14.17
N ASP A 766 30.30 15.67 -14.90
CA ASP A 766 30.43 17.12 -14.95
C ASP A 766 30.06 17.80 -13.62
N ALA A 767 28.98 17.35 -12.99
CA ALA A 767 28.49 17.94 -11.76
C ALA A 767 29.23 17.46 -10.48
N HIS A 768 29.67 16.20 -10.45
CA HIS A 768 30.14 15.55 -9.23
C HIS A 768 31.46 14.76 -9.42
N GLY A 769 32.03 14.72 -10.59
CA GLY A 769 33.24 13.95 -10.88
C GLY A 769 33.06 12.43 -10.86
N VAL A 770 31.83 11.91 -10.92
CA VAL A 770 31.49 10.48 -10.85
C VAL A 770 30.53 10.11 -11.98
N GLY A 771 30.75 8.98 -12.63
CA GLY A 771 29.80 8.47 -13.63
C GLY A 771 28.77 7.55 -13.01
N PHE A 772 27.70 7.23 -13.76
CA PHE A 772 26.71 6.24 -13.35
C PHE A 772 27.37 4.86 -13.24
N PRO A 773 27.24 4.14 -12.12
CA PRO A 773 27.96 2.89 -11.90
C PRO A 773 27.34 1.73 -12.68
N LYS A 774 28.17 0.82 -13.18
CA LYS A 774 27.70 -0.47 -13.72
C LYS A 774 27.03 -1.29 -12.62
N ALA A 775 26.17 -2.23 -12.99
CA ALA A 775 25.50 -3.13 -12.04
C ALA A 775 26.49 -3.76 -11.05
N ASN A 776 26.15 -3.73 -9.78
CA ASN A 776 26.98 -4.21 -8.66
C ASN A 776 28.35 -3.49 -8.54
N ARG A 777 28.45 -2.23 -8.92
CA ARG A 777 29.66 -1.42 -8.85
C ARG A 777 29.42 -0.09 -8.14
N THR A 778 30.52 0.54 -7.77
CA THR A 778 30.56 1.93 -7.29
C THR A 778 31.50 2.73 -8.20
N SER A 779 31.11 3.93 -8.58
CA SER A 779 31.96 4.90 -9.27
C SER A 779 32.39 6.01 -8.30
N GLY A 780 33.54 6.65 -8.56
CA GLY A 780 34.16 7.67 -7.70
C GLY A 780 35.43 7.21 -6.99
N LYS A 781 36.18 8.18 -6.44
CA LYS A 781 37.45 7.92 -5.75
C LYS A 781 37.24 7.98 -4.23
N GLY A 782 38.10 7.26 -3.45
CA GLY A 782 38.07 7.32 -1.99
C GLY A 782 38.31 8.75 -1.48
N GLY A 783 37.51 9.20 -0.52
CA GLY A 783 37.62 10.53 0.07
C GLY A 783 36.72 11.61 -0.56
N GLY A 784 35.93 11.29 -1.59
CA GLY A 784 35.05 12.23 -2.27
C GLY A 784 33.67 11.67 -2.57
N VAL A 785 32.94 12.38 -3.42
CA VAL A 785 31.61 11.94 -3.89
C VAL A 785 31.71 10.57 -4.58
N ARG A 786 30.73 9.71 -4.31
CA ARG A 786 30.61 8.38 -4.92
C ARG A 786 29.20 8.14 -5.41
N CYS A 787 29.10 7.37 -6.48
CA CYS A 787 27.82 6.87 -6.96
C CYS A 787 27.81 5.34 -6.78
N ILE A 788 26.89 4.84 -5.97
CA ILE A 788 26.79 3.45 -5.58
C ILE A 788 25.59 2.82 -6.30
N TRP A 789 25.82 1.72 -7.03
CA TRP A 789 24.71 0.98 -7.65
C TRP A 789 23.74 0.48 -6.58
N PHE A 790 22.47 0.75 -6.75
CA PHE A 790 21.43 0.42 -5.76
C PHE A 790 20.37 -0.55 -6.30
N GLY A 791 20.19 -0.59 -7.60
CA GLY A 791 19.24 -1.47 -8.27
C GLY A 791 19.26 -1.29 -9.78
N GLN A 792 18.43 -2.01 -10.51
CA GLN A 792 18.33 -1.87 -11.95
C GLN A 792 17.94 -0.43 -12.30
N ARG A 793 18.81 0.26 -13.07
CA ARG A 793 18.67 1.68 -13.46
C ARG A 793 18.63 2.67 -12.26
N GLN A 794 19.14 2.28 -11.09
CA GLN A 794 19.18 3.13 -9.91
C GLN A 794 20.55 3.12 -9.25
N ALA A 795 20.97 4.28 -8.79
CA ALA A 795 22.19 4.46 -8.00
C ALA A 795 21.96 5.47 -6.88
N MET A 796 22.83 5.47 -5.87
CA MET A 796 22.83 6.44 -4.79
C MET A 796 24.13 7.26 -4.84
N LEU A 797 24.00 8.57 -4.90
CA LEU A 797 25.10 9.52 -4.81
C LEU A 797 25.34 9.85 -3.35
N VAL A 798 26.56 9.65 -2.84
CA VAL A 798 26.97 9.90 -1.45
C VAL A 798 28.24 10.72 -1.39
N GLY A 799 28.35 11.63 -0.41
CA GLY A 799 29.34 12.72 -0.41
C GLY A 799 30.54 12.56 0.55
N THR A 800 30.65 11.49 1.36
CA THR A 800 31.70 11.37 2.37
C THR A 800 32.61 10.16 2.23
N ALA A 801 33.84 10.23 2.82
CA ALA A 801 34.84 9.17 2.82
C ALA A 801 34.61 8.14 3.93
N PRO A 802 34.86 6.84 3.72
CA PRO A 802 34.90 5.86 4.79
C PRO A 802 36.26 5.86 5.51
N ALA A 803 36.18 5.55 6.81
CA ALA A 803 37.35 5.31 7.64
C ALA A 803 38.02 3.96 7.29
N ASP A 804 39.33 3.86 7.59
CA ASP A 804 40.09 2.62 7.39
C ASP A 804 39.77 1.59 8.47
N ALA A 805 39.54 0.35 8.03
CA ALA A 805 39.05 -0.72 8.88
C ALA A 805 40.03 -1.87 9.11
N LEU A 806 39.86 -2.58 10.22
CA LEU A 806 40.72 -3.58 10.79
C LEU A 806 40.49 -5.01 10.27
N GLN A 807 41.24 -5.98 10.80
CA GLN A 807 41.25 -7.38 10.40
C GLN A 807 39.88 -8.07 10.65
N ASP A 808 39.52 -9.11 9.88
CA ASP A 808 38.43 -10.07 10.13
C ASP A 808 37.00 -9.67 9.75
N VAL A 809 36.79 -8.50 9.15
CA VAL A 809 35.45 -8.08 8.70
C VAL A 809 34.82 -9.10 7.75
N GLU A 810 35.61 -9.76 6.89
CA GLU A 810 35.11 -10.80 5.97
C GLU A 810 34.48 -11.97 6.71
N GLN A 811 35.13 -12.47 7.79
CA GLN A 811 34.63 -13.61 8.58
C GLN A 811 33.36 -13.26 9.37
N VAL A 812 33.22 -12.00 9.81
CA VAL A 812 32.00 -11.51 10.44
C VAL A 812 30.86 -11.48 9.45
N LEU A 813 31.10 -10.94 8.24
CA LEU A 813 30.08 -10.83 7.22
C LEU A 813 29.69 -12.21 6.62
N GLU A 814 30.63 -13.13 6.43
CA GLU A 814 30.36 -14.48 5.95
C GLU A 814 29.33 -15.26 6.81
N ARG A 815 29.15 -14.87 8.06
CA ARG A 815 28.14 -15.47 8.96
C ARG A 815 26.74 -14.92 8.75
N LEU A 816 26.64 -13.74 8.20
CA LEU A 816 25.39 -12.97 8.16
C LEU A 816 24.86 -12.79 6.74
N VAL A 817 25.72 -12.86 5.72
CA VAL A 817 25.30 -12.60 4.33
C VAL A 817 25.37 -13.88 3.47
N PRO A 818 24.40 -14.13 2.61
CA PRO A 818 24.36 -15.32 1.73
C PRO A 818 25.24 -15.18 0.47
N ILE A 819 26.18 -14.24 0.46
CA ILE A 819 27.10 -14.00 -0.65
C ILE A 819 28.56 -14.20 -0.19
N ASP A 820 29.42 -14.61 -1.11
CA ASP A 820 30.85 -14.74 -0.83
C ASP A 820 31.51 -13.35 -0.82
N VAL A 821 31.78 -12.83 0.38
CA VAL A 821 32.40 -11.51 0.59
C VAL A 821 33.93 -11.54 0.60
N ARG A 822 34.58 -12.71 0.43
CA ARG A 822 36.02 -12.84 0.39
C ARG A 822 36.64 -11.98 -0.72
N ARG A 823 37.84 -11.44 -0.48
CA ARG A 823 38.55 -10.53 -1.38
C ARG A 823 38.75 -11.10 -2.80
N MET A 824 38.85 -12.41 -2.95
CA MET A 824 38.99 -13.08 -4.25
C MET A 824 37.74 -12.91 -5.13
N HIS A 825 36.57 -12.93 -4.53
CA HIS A 825 35.28 -12.91 -5.20
C HIS A 825 34.57 -11.56 -5.13
N PHE A 826 34.70 -10.86 -4.00
CA PHE A 826 34.03 -9.55 -3.76
C PHE A 826 35.08 -8.43 -3.64
N LYS A 827 35.54 -7.93 -4.81
CA LYS A 827 36.62 -6.95 -4.93
C LYS A 827 36.18 -5.56 -4.47
N ARG A 828 37.15 -4.66 -4.23
CA ARG A 828 36.89 -3.25 -3.90
C ARG A 828 36.03 -2.59 -4.98
N GLY A 829 34.98 -1.86 -4.58
CA GLY A 829 33.99 -1.24 -5.43
C GLY A 829 32.86 -2.19 -5.88
N TYR A 830 32.87 -3.46 -5.44
CA TYR A 830 31.72 -4.34 -5.64
C TYR A 830 30.64 -4.00 -4.63
N THR A 831 29.40 -3.96 -5.09
CA THR A 831 28.19 -3.76 -4.29
C THR A 831 27.23 -4.90 -4.58
N ALA A 832 26.63 -5.48 -3.55
CA ALA A 832 25.55 -6.44 -3.70
C ALA A 832 24.37 -6.02 -2.84
N ARG A 833 23.18 -6.11 -3.41
CA ARG A 833 21.95 -6.08 -2.65
C ARG A 833 21.68 -7.49 -2.16
N THR A 834 21.62 -7.68 -0.85
CA THR A 834 21.56 -8.99 -0.20
C THR A 834 20.79 -8.89 1.12
N GLN A 835 20.84 -9.93 1.90
CA GLN A 835 20.36 -9.92 3.28
C GLN A 835 21.55 -9.95 4.23
N VAL A 836 21.46 -9.22 5.34
CA VAL A 836 22.33 -9.37 6.52
C VAL A 836 21.44 -9.92 7.63
N GLY A 837 21.67 -11.18 8.02
CA GLY A 837 20.68 -11.91 8.81
C GLY A 837 19.35 -11.99 8.05
N HIS A 838 18.29 -11.43 8.61
CA HIS A 838 16.94 -11.34 7.99
C HIS A 838 16.61 -9.98 7.36
N MET A 839 17.58 -9.05 7.35
CA MET A 839 17.38 -7.67 6.91
C MET A 839 17.86 -7.43 5.49
N SER A 840 17.04 -6.81 4.65
CA SER A 840 17.47 -6.37 3.32
C SER A 840 18.51 -5.26 3.43
N ALA A 841 19.66 -5.49 2.84
CA ALA A 841 20.81 -4.61 2.91
C ALA A 841 21.51 -4.42 1.56
N SER A 842 22.27 -3.35 1.43
CA SER A 842 23.29 -3.18 0.38
C SER A 842 24.66 -3.25 1.04
N VAL A 843 25.48 -4.19 0.63
CA VAL A 843 26.85 -4.38 1.12
C VAL A 843 27.83 -3.98 0.04
N THR A 844 28.72 -3.03 0.33
CA THR A 844 29.72 -2.52 -0.59
C THR A 844 31.13 -2.69 0.00
N ARG A 845 32.04 -3.36 -0.69
CA ARG A 845 33.44 -3.36 -0.28
C ARG A 845 34.09 -2.04 -0.64
N THR A 846 34.49 -1.26 0.35
CA THR A 846 35.09 0.07 0.19
C THR A 846 36.63 0.03 0.29
N GLY A 847 37.19 -1.00 0.91
CA GLY A 847 38.62 -1.19 1.08
C GLY A 847 39.03 -2.66 1.13
N PRO A 848 40.34 -2.95 1.32
CA PRO A 848 40.82 -4.32 1.45
C PRO A 848 40.18 -5.09 2.61
N ARG A 849 39.81 -4.37 3.69
CA ARG A 849 39.20 -4.90 4.92
C ARG A 849 38.07 -4.00 5.40
N ALA A 850 37.45 -3.22 4.50
CA ALA A 850 36.39 -2.27 4.81
C ALA A 850 35.14 -2.52 3.98
N PHE A 851 33.99 -2.46 4.63
CA PHE A 851 32.67 -2.58 4.00
C PHE A 851 31.75 -1.46 4.49
N LEU A 852 30.93 -0.97 3.59
CA LEU A 852 29.77 -0.11 3.89
C LEU A 852 28.51 -0.97 3.78
N ILE A 853 27.69 -0.95 4.81
CA ILE A 853 26.42 -1.68 4.86
C ILE A 853 25.31 -0.66 5.02
N LEU A 854 24.39 -0.63 4.07
CA LEU A 854 23.21 0.23 4.07
C LEU A 854 21.97 -0.61 4.35
N VAL A 855 21.19 -0.25 5.36
CA VAL A 855 19.89 -0.85 5.71
C VAL A 855 18.84 0.24 5.86
N PHE A 856 17.56 -0.14 5.88
CA PHE A 856 16.52 0.79 6.28
C PHE A 856 16.72 1.27 7.72
N ARG A 857 16.43 2.54 7.98
CA ARG A 857 16.60 3.17 9.30
C ARG A 857 15.94 2.37 10.44
N SER A 858 14.75 1.83 10.20
CA SER A 858 14.01 1.01 11.18
C SER A 858 14.70 -0.32 11.53
N MET A 859 15.70 -0.74 10.75
CA MET A 859 16.46 -1.98 10.95
C MET A 859 17.88 -1.74 11.49
N ALA A 860 18.29 -0.49 11.65
CA ALA A 860 19.67 -0.16 12.01
C ALA A 860 20.10 -0.74 13.37
N ALA A 861 19.28 -0.63 14.41
CA ALA A 861 19.57 -1.21 15.72
C ALA A 861 19.66 -2.75 15.68
N SER A 862 18.79 -3.41 14.90
CA SER A 862 18.84 -4.86 14.67
C SER A 862 20.13 -5.26 13.94
N LEU A 863 20.56 -4.48 12.94
CA LEU A 863 21.82 -4.72 12.24
C LEU A 863 23.02 -4.65 13.19
N VAL A 864 23.08 -3.64 14.06
CA VAL A 864 24.13 -3.50 15.06
C VAL A 864 24.17 -4.69 16.01
N HIS A 865 23.00 -5.17 16.44
CA HIS A 865 22.89 -6.36 17.29
C HIS A 865 23.43 -7.62 16.61
N GLU A 866 23.01 -7.91 15.37
CA GLU A 866 23.43 -9.07 14.59
C GLU A 866 24.94 -9.03 14.27
N LEU A 867 25.46 -7.89 13.83
CA LEU A 867 26.89 -7.70 13.60
C LEU A 867 27.69 -7.88 14.89
N GLY A 868 27.25 -7.30 16.00
CA GLY A 868 27.90 -7.44 17.32
C GLY A 868 27.92 -8.89 17.81
N GLN A 869 26.86 -9.67 17.58
CA GLN A 869 26.86 -11.11 17.88
C GLN A 869 27.88 -11.88 17.01
N ALA A 870 27.93 -11.60 15.72
CA ALA A 870 28.86 -12.21 14.81
C ALA A 870 30.32 -11.86 15.14
N MET A 871 30.59 -10.61 15.52
CA MET A 871 31.89 -10.12 15.96
C MET A 871 32.36 -10.86 17.23
N ARG A 872 31.51 -10.94 18.27
CA ARG A 872 31.82 -11.71 19.52
C ARG A 872 32.13 -13.18 19.21
N ALA A 873 31.32 -13.80 18.32
CA ALA A 873 31.52 -15.21 17.96
C ALA A 873 32.80 -15.45 17.15
N VAL A 874 33.31 -14.49 16.40
CA VAL A 874 34.61 -14.58 15.71
C VAL A 874 35.73 -14.36 16.70
N ALA A 875 35.63 -13.34 17.56
CA ALA A 875 36.63 -13.04 18.60
C ALA A 875 36.86 -14.20 19.59
N SER A 876 35.76 -14.82 20.06
CA SER A 876 35.84 -15.97 21.01
C SER A 876 36.55 -17.18 20.46
N ARG A 877 36.58 -17.41 19.14
CA ARG A 877 37.34 -18.52 18.51
C ARG A 877 38.83 -18.30 18.50
N ARG A 878 39.27 -17.08 18.69
CA ARG A 878 40.70 -16.70 18.73
C ARG A 878 41.24 -16.53 20.14
N GLY A 879 40.41 -16.67 21.15
CA GLY A 879 40.81 -16.44 22.54
C GLY A 879 40.98 -14.95 22.89
N GLU A 880 40.39 -14.04 22.08
CA GLU A 880 40.46 -12.58 22.18
C GLU A 880 39.14 -12.00 22.74
N GLY A 881 38.32 -12.80 23.43
CA GLY A 881 36.99 -12.45 23.93
C GLY A 881 36.94 -11.72 25.26
#